data_8d799d4316e0786a04e05760c550d760
#
_entry.id   8d799d4316e0786a04e05760c550d760
#
_cell.length_a   1.000
_cell.length_b   1.000
_cell.length_c   1.000
_cell.angle_alpha   90.00
_cell.angle_beta   90.00
_cell.angle_gamma   90.00
#
_symmetry.space_group_name_H-M   'P 1'
#
loop_
_entity.id
_entity.type
_entity.pdbx_description
1 polymer ?
#
loop_
_entity_poly.entity_id
_entity_poly.type
_entity_poly.pdbx_seq_one_letter_code
_entity_poly.pdbx_strand_id
1 'polypeptide(L)'
;MLYPHRPGRLLAALGLSCALYIIYQTMSDDLDLPVRGGQPETRKLFQFFRADRVLLSLDRPLKPERVGAKAATLSQLRLWNYPVPPGWVFLPGDDSQLFAEALDPQPEQPLIARSSALGEDSQQATAAGQYDSVPNLTSRPALEEALDRCLASYDNPAALQYRQERQADNQSEGESWGAMAVLVQEQVAGVFSGVAFSRDPVSRCGDRVAIECLPGEAAQVVSGQITPERYQVEVSSDFGQLNWRSPASGQDERLVVSGDEGDVPTTLLRRVAVLARELEQRLQNVPQDIEWSYDGETLWVLQARPITTLLPIWTRQIAAEVIPGFIRPLTWSINRPLTCGVWGDIFSLVLGDRAEGLDFSQTATLHYSSAYFNASLLGDIFLRMGLPPESLAFLTEGASMSRPSWRATLSNVPGLLRLLRRQWRLESDFQQDYRHTLRPLLEALETDRACRFSGDRRLPLQSPEALIDRIQSILEGLELVTYHNILAPLGFAAKKALFKVDEASLDCSAMPEVAALAALENIADSAHHLLPDDHLDGAELFTHLAESNDGQQILQQFEEFLEQFGYLSEVGTDIAVDTWREDPRPVRALFAQLVQNDNLGSSRRSKPPKSEAGVVQRALNLKGQVAEVYSRLLAQLRWSFLTLEQLLIESGQLHDHGDIFFLVIHEVRGLVAGDNPSLAELVPELVAQRQAKWESDRQRPEIPYVSYGTPPMTLLTLSNQQARSQLSGIGASAGQAEGQIKVVRQLADALQLQPQTILVVPYTDSGWMPLLARASGLISQVGGRLSHGAIVAREYRIPAVMNVPNATNLLKDGQRVRLDGETGTIEILS
;
A
#
# COMPACT_ATOMS: atom_id res chain seq x y z
N MET A 1 20.33 35.41 17.90
CA MET A 1 19.47 34.61 18.80
C MET A 1 18.55 33.75 17.92
N LEU A 2 18.93 32.52 17.74
CA LEU A 2 18.29 31.55 16.86
C LEU A 2 17.49 30.57 17.72
N TYR A 3 16.19 30.50 17.55
CA TYR A 3 15.36 29.43 18.08
C TYR A 3 15.01 28.45 16.92
N PRO A 4 15.18 27.15 17.08
CA PRO A 4 14.83 26.17 16.05
C PRO A 4 13.37 25.77 16.17
N HIS A 5 12.60 25.96 15.10
CA HIS A 5 11.24 25.43 14.96
C HIS A 5 11.25 24.06 14.26
N ARG A 6 10.48 23.15 14.78
CA ARG A 6 10.34 21.73 14.40
C ARG A 6 9.73 21.54 13.00
N PRO A 7 10.34 20.76 12.11
CA PRO A 7 9.72 20.29 10.88
C PRO A 7 9.35 18.82 11.00
N GLY A 8 8.11 18.51 11.16
CA GLY A 8 7.68 17.13 11.46
C GLY A 8 6.34 16.65 10.90
N ARG A 9 5.78 17.25 9.83
CA ARG A 9 4.43 16.83 9.41
C ARG A 9 4.21 16.52 7.92
N LEU A 10 5.22 16.54 7.06
CA LEU A 10 4.97 16.51 5.61
C LEU A 10 5.60 15.36 4.82
N LEU A 11 6.30 14.44 5.45
CA LEU A 11 7.05 13.37 4.76
C LEU A 11 6.37 11.99 4.83
N ALA A 12 5.13 11.92 5.25
CA ALA A 12 4.42 10.68 5.51
C ALA A 12 3.78 10.02 4.26
N ALA A 13 3.85 10.63 3.09
CA ALA A 13 3.06 10.16 1.95
C ALA A 13 3.75 9.15 1.03
N LEU A 14 5.08 8.98 1.10
CA LEU A 14 5.80 8.02 0.24
C LEU A 14 7.00 7.45 0.99
N GLY A 15 7.18 6.13 0.98
CA GLY A 15 8.21 5.41 1.75
C GLY A 15 9.68 5.87 1.55
N LEU A 16 10.00 6.56 0.47
CA LEU A 16 11.30 7.18 0.20
C LEU A 16 11.48 8.57 0.82
N SER A 17 10.39 9.28 1.10
CA SER A 17 10.42 10.48 1.93
C SER A 17 10.97 10.21 3.32
N CYS A 18 10.85 8.97 3.82
CA CYS A 18 11.35 8.57 5.13
C CYS A 18 12.86 8.62 5.23
N ALA A 19 13.58 8.26 4.19
CA ALA A 19 15.05 8.27 4.21
C ALA A 19 15.62 9.70 4.34
N LEU A 20 15.02 10.67 3.67
CA LEU A 20 15.41 12.09 3.77
C LEU A 20 14.95 12.75 5.08
N TYR A 21 13.80 12.35 5.59
CA TYR A 21 13.26 12.77 6.88
C TYR A 21 14.10 12.28 8.07
N ILE A 22 14.62 11.06 7.97
CA ILE A 22 15.51 10.44 8.95
C ILE A 22 16.78 11.25 9.17
N ILE A 23 17.46 11.70 8.11
CA ILE A 23 18.70 12.50 8.22
C ILE A 23 18.44 13.82 8.92
N TYR A 24 17.32 14.48 8.64
CA TYR A 24 17.01 15.79 9.19
C TYR A 24 16.66 15.76 10.68
N GLN A 25 15.94 14.74 11.14
CA GLN A 25 15.51 14.67 12.55
C GLN A 25 16.63 14.23 13.53
N THR A 26 17.58 13.39 13.07
CA THR A 26 18.69 12.95 13.92
C THR A 26 19.78 14.01 14.12
N MET A 27 19.83 15.02 13.26
CA MET A 27 20.82 16.10 13.39
C MET A 27 20.40 17.24 14.33
N SER A 28 19.17 17.27 14.82
CA SER A 28 18.63 18.41 15.58
C SER A 28 18.41 18.23 17.08
N ASP A 29 18.49 17.02 17.62
CA ASP A 29 18.01 16.72 19.00
C ASP A 29 19.02 16.11 19.99
N ASP A 30 20.34 15.95 19.66
CA ASP A 30 21.33 15.38 20.59
C ASP A 30 22.40 16.37 21.02
N LEU A 31 22.05 17.19 22.00
CA LEU A 31 23.00 17.90 22.87
C LEU A 31 22.40 18.06 24.28
N ASP A 32 22.28 16.95 25.00
CA ASP A 32 22.22 17.00 26.46
C ASP A 32 22.97 15.81 27.07
N LEU A 33 24.18 16.11 27.54
CA LEU A 33 25.02 15.20 28.33
C LEU A 33 24.74 15.42 29.82
N PRO A 34 24.52 14.37 30.62
CA PRO A 34 24.55 14.54 32.07
C PRO A 34 25.93 14.31 32.66
N VAL A 35 26.25 15.23 33.57
CA VAL A 35 27.48 15.34 34.33
C VAL A 35 27.58 14.26 35.41
N ARG A 36 28.83 13.84 35.66
CA ARG A 36 29.33 12.86 36.62
C ARG A 36 29.04 13.17 38.09
N GLY A 37 29.00 12.10 38.91
CA GLY A 37 29.27 12.19 40.34
C GLY A 37 29.16 10.92 41.13
N GLY A 38 30.31 10.30 41.55
CA GLY A 38 30.56 9.81 42.92
C GLY A 38 30.38 8.35 43.27
N GLN A 39 31.37 7.59 43.26
CA GLN A 39 32.06 6.53 44.08
C GLN A 39 31.35 5.85 45.30
N PRO A 40 31.96 4.74 45.92
CA PRO A 40 31.83 3.32 45.55
C PRO A 40 31.40 2.44 46.75
N GLU A 41 30.64 1.37 46.46
CA GLU A 41 30.50 0.22 47.37
C GLU A 41 30.71 -1.12 46.61
N THR A 42 31.97 -1.42 46.37
CA THR A 42 32.45 -2.60 45.72
C THR A 42 32.83 -3.67 46.76
N ARG A 43 31.88 -4.43 47.28
CA ARG A 43 32.21 -5.76 47.89
C ARG A 43 31.04 -6.71 48.12
N LYS A 44 29.78 -6.29 47.94
CA LYS A 44 28.63 -7.22 47.95
C LYS A 44 28.08 -7.55 46.57
N LEU A 45 28.59 -6.92 45.50
CA LEU A 45 28.13 -7.12 44.11
C LEU A 45 28.68 -8.40 43.47
N PHE A 46 29.75 -9.02 44.00
CA PHE A 46 30.41 -10.16 43.35
C PHE A 46 29.71 -11.53 43.52
N GLN A 47 28.79 -11.67 44.47
CA GLN A 47 27.99 -12.90 44.63
C GLN A 47 26.67 -12.84 43.82
N PHE A 48 26.13 -11.67 43.57
CA PHE A 48 24.93 -11.49 42.70
C PHE A 48 25.25 -11.62 41.19
N PHE A 49 26.47 -11.29 40.77
CA PHE A 49 26.93 -11.37 39.38
C PHE A 49 27.21 -12.80 38.84
N ARG A 50 27.25 -13.83 39.70
CA ARG A 50 27.42 -15.22 39.26
C ARG A 50 26.10 -15.88 38.82
N ALA A 51 25.00 -15.59 39.46
CA ALA A 51 23.68 -16.15 39.08
C ALA A 51 23.13 -15.51 37.80
N ASP A 52 23.35 -14.22 37.59
CA ASP A 52 22.89 -13.47 36.41
C ASP A 52 23.59 -13.85 35.07
N ARG A 53 24.69 -14.61 35.11
CA ARG A 53 25.39 -15.12 33.92
C ARG A 53 24.94 -16.49 33.47
N VAL A 54 24.22 -17.23 34.31
CA VAL A 54 23.84 -18.63 34.07
C VAL A 54 22.45 -18.72 33.44
N LEU A 55 21.53 -17.79 33.74
CA LEU A 55 20.14 -17.85 33.27
C LEU A 55 19.80 -16.69 32.34
N LEU A 56 19.51 -16.99 31.08
CA LEU A 56 19.01 -16.03 30.08
C LEU A 56 17.48 -15.98 30.14
N SER A 57 16.93 -15.04 30.94
CA SER A 57 15.48 -14.90 31.18
C SER A 57 14.72 -14.25 30.04
N LEU A 58 13.44 -14.64 29.85
CA LEU A 58 12.48 -13.98 28.96
C LEU A 58 12.13 -12.54 29.37
N ASP A 59 12.48 -12.10 30.56
CA ASP A 59 12.30 -10.72 31.04
C ASP A 59 13.29 -9.72 30.42
N ARG A 60 14.18 -10.18 29.54
CA ARG A 60 15.16 -9.36 28.83
C ARG A 60 14.94 -9.43 27.32
N PRO A 61 15.25 -8.38 26.55
CA PRO A 61 15.13 -8.43 25.10
C PRO A 61 16.09 -9.46 24.50
N LEU A 62 15.55 -10.49 23.88
CA LEU A 62 16.29 -11.58 23.27
C LEU A 62 16.29 -11.43 21.75
N LYS A 63 17.42 -11.78 21.11
CA LYS A 63 17.58 -11.70 19.66
C LYS A 63 17.30 -13.04 19.01
N PRO A 64 16.46 -13.11 17.96
CA PRO A 64 16.14 -14.37 17.27
C PRO A 64 17.36 -15.12 16.76
N GLU A 65 18.42 -14.40 16.31
CA GLU A 65 19.66 -14.98 15.78
C GLU A 65 20.46 -15.73 16.86
N ARG A 66 20.11 -15.56 18.13
CA ARG A 66 20.81 -16.22 19.27
C ARG A 66 19.97 -17.27 19.96
N VAL A 67 18.66 -17.05 20.08
CA VAL A 67 17.77 -17.88 20.92
C VAL A 67 16.65 -18.56 20.15
N GLY A 68 16.57 -18.36 18.84
CA GLY A 68 15.45 -18.80 18.01
C GLY A 68 14.24 -17.86 18.08
N ALA A 69 13.36 -17.92 17.08
CA ALA A 69 12.20 -17.04 16.98
C ALA A 69 11.19 -17.27 18.11
N LYS A 70 10.96 -18.53 18.52
CA LYS A 70 10.02 -18.87 19.60
C LYS A 70 10.35 -18.16 20.91
N ALA A 71 11.59 -18.30 21.42
CA ALA A 71 12.01 -17.65 22.65
C ALA A 71 12.06 -16.12 22.51
N ALA A 72 12.50 -15.60 21.38
CA ALA A 72 12.57 -14.17 21.13
C ALA A 72 11.17 -13.52 21.11
N THR A 73 10.19 -14.13 20.44
CA THR A 73 8.79 -13.65 20.38
C THR A 73 8.16 -13.65 21.77
N LEU A 74 8.31 -14.74 22.55
CA LEU A 74 7.76 -14.79 23.90
C LEU A 74 8.41 -13.77 24.85
N SER A 75 9.72 -13.54 24.75
CA SER A 75 10.41 -12.48 25.47
C SER A 75 9.82 -11.10 25.11
N GLN A 76 9.60 -10.83 23.82
CA GLN A 76 9.01 -9.58 23.38
C GLN A 76 7.59 -9.39 23.91
N LEU A 77 6.75 -10.44 23.87
CA LEU A 77 5.39 -10.40 24.41
C LEU A 77 5.39 -10.14 25.92
N ARG A 78 6.31 -10.76 26.66
CA ARG A 78 6.45 -10.57 28.08
C ARG A 78 6.88 -9.13 28.42
N LEU A 79 7.81 -8.56 27.67
CA LEU A 79 8.20 -7.15 27.80
C LEU A 79 7.06 -6.18 27.47
N TRP A 80 6.10 -6.60 26.65
CA TRP A 80 4.86 -5.84 26.36
C TRP A 80 3.74 -6.11 27.39
N ASN A 81 4.04 -6.79 28.51
CA ASN A 81 3.11 -7.14 29.57
C ASN A 81 1.97 -8.09 29.16
N TYR A 82 2.21 -8.96 28.16
CA TYR A 82 1.31 -10.08 27.92
C TYR A 82 1.58 -11.21 28.92
N PRO A 83 0.58 -12.01 29.33
CA PRO A 83 0.72 -13.14 30.25
C PRO A 83 1.43 -14.30 29.54
N VAL A 84 2.74 -14.26 29.54
CA VAL A 84 3.63 -15.33 29.11
C VAL A 84 4.22 -15.98 30.35
N PRO A 85 4.21 -17.32 30.50
CA PRO A 85 4.81 -17.99 31.65
C PRO A 85 6.30 -17.59 31.84
N PRO A 86 6.78 -17.46 33.06
CA PRO A 86 8.20 -17.25 33.31
C PRO A 86 9.05 -18.30 32.59
N GLY A 87 10.21 -17.89 32.05
CA GLY A 87 11.02 -18.80 31.27
C GLY A 87 12.45 -18.33 31.07
N TRP A 88 13.31 -19.29 30.73
CA TRP A 88 14.74 -19.13 30.59
C TRP A 88 15.22 -19.89 29.34
N VAL A 89 16.28 -19.42 28.73
CA VAL A 89 16.83 -20.02 27.51
C VAL A 89 18.18 -20.65 27.82
N PHE A 90 18.30 -21.93 27.47
CA PHE A 90 19.55 -22.71 27.48
C PHE A 90 20.17 -22.68 26.07
N LEU A 91 21.43 -22.26 25.99
CA LEU A 91 22.15 -22.18 24.72
C LEU A 91 23.08 -23.37 24.52
N PRO A 92 23.40 -23.74 23.27
CA PRO A 92 24.43 -24.74 23.01
C PRO A 92 25.78 -24.34 23.62
N GLY A 93 26.33 -25.23 24.44
CA GLY A 93 27.57 -24.99 25.15
C GLY A 93 27.40 -24.41 26.56
N ASP A 94 26.18 -24.14 27.02
CA ASP A 94 25.91 -23.89 28.43
C ASP A 94 26.05 -25.21 29.24
N ASP A 95 26.34 -25.09 30.51
CA ASP A 95 26.45 -26.24 31.43
C ASP A 95 25.05 -26.64 31.90
N SER A 96 24.57 -27.84 31.51
CA SER A 96 23.25 -28.34 31.86
C SER A 96 23.03 -28.56 33.34
N GLN A 97 24.08 -29.00 34.06
CA GLN A 97 24.00 -29.24 35.51
C GLN A 97 23.84 -27.89 36.26
N LEU A 98 24.68 -26.91 35.91
CA LEU A 98 24.58 -25.56 36.49
C LEU A 98 23.25 -24.88 36.18
N PHE A 99 22.74 -25.09 34.99
CA PHE A 99 21.45 -24.55 34.58
C PHE A 99 20.29 -25.20 35.34
N ALA A 100 20.30 -26.54 35.46
CA ALA A 100 19.29 -27.29 36.22
C ALA A 100 19.40 -27.01 37.75
N GLU A 101 20.61 -26.81 38.27
CA GLU A 101 20.80 -26.38 39.68
C GLU A 101 20.23 -24.98 39.94
N ALA A 102 20.40 -24.04 38.99
CA ALA A 102 19.91 -22.66 39.11
C ALA A 102 18.37 -22.55 39.05
N LEU A 103 17.70 -23.40 38.26
CA LEU A 103 16.24 -23.43 38.16
C LEU A 103 15.56 -24.27 39.25
N ASP A 104 16.23 -25.30 39.76
CA ASP A 104 15.78 -26.19 40.82
C ASP A 104 14.31 -26.65 40.72
N PRO A 105 13.92 -27.38 39.64
CA PRO A 105 12.52 -27.75 39.38
C PRO A 105 11.92 -28.59 40.53
N GLN A 106 10.67 -28.26 40.87
CA GLN A 106 9.96 -28.85 42.01
C GLN A 106 8.64 -29.50 41.52
N PRO A 107 8.14 -30.54 42.26
CA PRO A 107 6.86 -31.18 41.90
C PRO A 107 5.65 -30.25 41.91
N GLU A 108 5.66 -29.22 42.78
CA GLU A 108 4.60 -28.26 42.91
C GLU A 108 4.57 -27.21 41.76
N GLN A 109 5.69 -27.03 41.08
CA GLN A 109 5.86 -26.08 39.98
C GLN A 109 6.69 -26.73 38.87
N PRO A 110 6.06 -27.67 38.11
CA PRO A 110 6.75 -28.38 37.02
C PRO A 110 7.16 -27.41 35.92
N LEU A 111 8.29 -27.77 35.27
CA LEU A 111 8.78 -27.04 34.11
C LEU A 111 8.48 -27.82 32.81
N ILE A 112 8.52 -27.10 31.69
CA ILE A 112 8.48 -27.66 30.34
C ILE A 112 9.72 -27.19 29.56
N ALA A 113 10.43 -28.11 28.91
CA ALA A 113 11.51 -27.78 27.96
C ALA A 113 10.99 -27.86 26.51
N ARG A 114 11.24 -26.84 25.72
CA ARG A 114 10.76 -26.69 24.34
C ARG A 114 11.94 -26.31 23.44
N SER A 115 12.06 -26.93 22.29
CA SER A 115 13.01 -26.52 21.26
C SER A 115 12.74 -25.09 20.76
N SER A 116 13.81 -24.35 20.48
CA SER A 116 13.78 -23.02 19.86
C SER A 116 14.93 -22.94 18.86
N ALA A 117 14.73 -23.51 17.66
CA ALA A 117 15.77 -23.56 16.66
C ALA A 117 15.94 -22.22 15.94
N LEU A 118 17.16 -21.92 15.50
CA LEU A 118 17.42 -20.79 14.61
C LEU A 118 16.76 -21.07 13.25
N GLY A 119 15.93 -20.14 12.79
CA GLY A 119 15.15 -20.29 11.55
C GLY A 119 13.83 -21.06 11.68
N GLU A 120 13.47 -21.59 12.87
CA GLU A 120 12.13 -22.10 13.18
C GLU A 120 11.17 -20.91 13.44
N ASP A 121 9.89 -21.06 13.07
CA ASP A 121 8.83 -20.08 13.31
C ASP A 121 9.13 -18.65 12.78
N SER A 122 9.86 -18.56 11.65
CA SER A 122 10.08 -17.31 10.94
C SER A 122 8.93 -17.01 9.96
N GLN A 123 8.88 -15.80 9.40
CA GLN A 123 7.91 -15.46 8.34
C GLN A 123 8.08 -16.32 7.09
N GLN A 124 9.23 -16.96 6.93
CA GLN A 124 9.56 -17.80 5.77
C GLN A 124 9.42 -19.29 6.05
N ALA A 125 9.31 -19.72 7.32
CA ALA A 125 9.34 -21.12 7.72
C ALA A 125 8.54 -21.45 8.98
N THR A 126 7.68 -22.45 8.92
CA THR A 126 7.05 -23.07 10.09
C THR A 126 7.48 -24.53 10.16
N ALA A 127 8.20 -24.91 11.23
CA ALA A 127 8.63 -26.29 11.47
C ALA A 127 7.77 -26.97 12.54
N ALA A 128 6.45 -26.89 12.40
CA ALA A 128 5.51 -27.43 13.38
C ALA A 128 5.71 -28.93 13.59
N GLY A 129 5.96 -29.35 14.86
CA GLY A 129 6.08 -30.75 15.24
C GLY A 129 7.37 -31.46 14.80
N GLN A 130 8.38 -30.73 14.29
CA GLN A 130 9.64 -31.31 13.86
C GLN A 130 10.63 -31.55 15.01
N TYR A 131 10.46 -30.83 16.11
CA TYR A 131 11.37 -30.85 17.27
C TYR A 131 10.64 -31.22 18.56
N ASP A 132 11.39 -31.73 19.54
CA ASP A 132 10.86 -32.27 20.78
C ASP A 132 10.48 -31.18 21.81
N SER A 133 9.41 -31.44 22.56
CA SER A 133 9.05 -30.73 23.78
C SER A 133 8.81 -31.73 24.91
N VAL A 134 9.38 -31.47 26.09
CA VAL A 134 9.32 -32.38 27.24
C VAL A 134 8.65 -31.69 28.44
N PRO A 135 7.39 -32.04 28.75
CA PRO A 135 6.64 -31.49 29.87
C PRO A 135 6.93 -32.22 31.19
N ASN A 136 6.35 -31.74 32.27
CA ASN A 136 6.35 -32.33 33.62
C ASN A 136 7.75 -32.56 34.23
N LEU A 137 8.64 -31.60 34.04
CA LEU A 137 9.99 -31.65 34.61
C LEU A 137 9.95 -31.18 36.08
N THR A 138 10.07 -32.12 36.99
CA THR A 138 9.91 -31.93 38.45
C THR A 138 11.21 -32.17 39.24
N SER A 139 12.32 -32.43 38.56
CA SER A 139 13.62 -32.69 39.18
C SER A 139 14.77 -32.26 38.28
N ARG A 140 15.94 -31.95 38.90
CA ARG A 140 17.16 -31.57 38.14
C ARG A 140 17.59 -32.61 37.12
N PRO A 141 17.69 -33.94 37.45
CA PRO A 141 18.06 -34.94 36.44
C PRO A 141 17.08 -35.02 35.25
N ALA A 142 15.76 -34.84 35.51
CA ALA A 142 14.77 -34.83 34.47
C ALA A 142 14.94 -33.63 33.55
N LEU A 143 15.31 -32.47 34.11
CA LEU A 143 15.57 -31.26 33.28
C LEU A 143 16.83 -31.43 32.43
N GLU A 144 17.95 -31.99 33.03
CA GLU A 144 19.18 -32.29 32.28
C GLU A 144 18.92 -33.22 31.09
N GLU A 145 18.21 -34.34 31.33
CA GLU A 145 17.84 -35.29 30.26
C GLU A 145 16.95 -34.61 29.20
N ALA A 146 16.02 -33.74 29.59
CA ALA A 146 15.15 -33.02 28.68
C ALA A 146 15.90 -32.01 27.81
N LEU A 147 16.90 -31.30 28.36
CA LEU A 147 17.79 -30.42 27.61
C LEU A 147 18.55 -31.17 26.54
N ASP A 148 19.19 -32.31 26.90
CA ASP A 148 19.92 -33.15 25.97
C ASP A 148 19.01 -33.71 24.87
N ARG A 149 17.79 -34.13 25.22
CA ARG A 149 16.80 -34.65 24.29
C ARG A 149 16.34 -33.57 23.30
N CYS A 150 16.02 -32.36 23.80
CA CYS A 150 15.62 -31.25 22.92
C CYS A 150 16.77 -30.87 21.95
N LEU A 151 18.01 -30.77 22.44
CA LEU A 151 19.18 -30.51 21.58
C LEU A 151 19.37 -31.59 20.51
N ALA A 152 19.28 -32.87 20.91
CA ALA A 152 19.42 -34.00 19.98
C ALA A 152 18.32 -34.05 18.90
N SER A 153 17.12 -33.48 19.17
CA SER A 153 16.04 -33.43 18.20
C SER A 153 16.37 -32.56 16.97
N TYR A 154 17.39 -31.72 17.06
CA TYR A 154 17.88 -30.93 15.94
C TYR A 154 18.38 -31.78 14.77
N ASP A 155 18.98 -32.91 15.08
CA ASP A 155 19.54 -33.88 14.08
C ASP A 155 18.58 -35.04 13.77
N ASN A 156 17.33 -34.92 14.16
CA ASN A 156 16.28 -35.88 13.81
C ASN A 156 16.14 -35.98 12.27
N PRO A 157 15.97 -37.23 11.69
CA PRO A 157 15.81 -37.40 10.26
C PRO A 157 14.75 -36.54 9.59
N ALA A 158 13.61 -36.33 10.24
CA ALA A 158 12.53 -35.46 9.73
C ALA A 158 12.97 -33.99 9.66
N ALA A 159 13.67 -33.49 10.69
CA ALA A 159 14.21 -32.14 10.74
C ALA A 159 15.35 -31.93 9.72
N LEU A 160 16.19 -32.95 9.51
CA LEU A 160 17.24 -32.94 8.49
C LEU A 160 16.64 -32.90 7.08
N GLN A 161 15.65 -33.73 6.78
CA GLN A 161 14.96 -33.73 5.49
C GLN A 161 14.30 -32.38 5.22
N TYR A 162 13.58 -31.82 6.19
CA TYR A 162 12.94 -30.51 6.07
C TYR A 162 13.96 -29.40 5.76
N ARG A 163 15.14 -29.41 6.43
CA ARG A 163 16.21 -28.44 6.15
C ARG A 163 16.82 -28.63 4.76
N GLN A 164 16.99 -29.88 4.31
CA GLN A 164 17.53 -30.19 2.97
C GLN A 164 16.57 -29.78 1.84
N GLU A 165 15.29 -30.02 1.97
CA GLU A 165 14.27 -29.61 1.02
C GLU A 165 14.26 -28.08 0.85
N ARG A 166 14.45 -27.33 1.96
CA ARG A 166 14.53 -25.87 1.91
C ARG A 166 15.84 -25.31 1.38
N GLN A 167 16.97 -25.97 1.61
CA GLN A 167 18.24 -25.58 0.99
C GLN A 167 18.23 -25.77 -0.52
N ALA A 168 17.44 -26.71 -1.03
CA ALA A 168 17.27 -26.92 -2.47
C ALA A 168 16.40 -25.82 -3.14
N ASP A 169 15.42 -25.27 -2.40
CA ASP A 169 14.55 -24.18 -2.89
C ASP A 169 15.20 -22.79 -2.79
N ASN A 170 16.13 -22.57 -1.85
CA ASN A 170 16.84 -21.31 -1.64
C ASN A 170 18.30 -21.42 -2.07
N GLN A 171 18.63 -20.96 -3.28
CA GLN A 171 20.02 -20.84 -3.78
C GLN A 171 20.83 -19.71 -3.08
N SER A 172 20.44 -19.23 -1.93
CA SER A 172 21.20 -18.24 -1.16
C SER A 172 22.20 -18.94 -0.26
N GLU A 173 23.44 -19.07 -0.71
CA GLU A 173 24.62 -19.40 0.09
C GLU A 173 24.79 -18.31 1.18
N GLY A 174 24.39 -18.59 2.43
CA GLY A 174 24.73 -17.67 3.52
C GLY A 174 23.99 -17.81 4.83
N GLU A 175 22.88 -18.48 4.93
CA GLU A 175 22.24 -18.70 6.23
C GLU A 175 22.83 -19.94 6.90
N SER A 176 23.68 -19.70 7.88
CA SER A 176 24.17 -20.70 8.81
C SER A 176 23.01 -21.23 9.65
N TRP A 177 22.38 -22.31 9.23
CA TRP A 177 21.48 -23.12 10.05
C TRP A 177 22.34 -23.82 11.11
N GLY A 178 22.54 -23.14 12.26
CA GLY A 178 23.67 -23.57 13.06
C GLY A 178 23.49 -23.74 14.55
N ALA A 179 22.30 -23.64 15.16
CA ALA A 179 22.16 -24.00 16.57
C ALA A 179 20.71 -24.15 17.02
N MET A 180 20.43 -25.06 17.92
CA MET A 180 19.20 -25.22 18.68
C MET A 180 19.38 -24.60 20.05
N ALA A 181 18.55 -23.64 20.45
CA ALA A 181 18.39 -23.24 21.84
C ALA A 181 17.22 -24.02 22.47
N VAL A 182 17.18 -24.15 23.77
CA VAL A 182 16.09 -24.78 24.51
C VAL A 182 15.44 -23.75 25.42
N LEU A 183 14.15 -23.53 25.22
CA LEU A 183 13.32 -22.68 26.05
C LEU A 183 12.75 -23.52 27.19
N VAL A 184 13.08 -23.19 28.44
CA VAL A 184 12.54 -23.81 29.65
C VAL A 184 11.57 -22.82 30.31
N GLN A 185 10.31 -23.23 30.51
CA GLN A 185 9.25 -22.38 31.07
C GLN A 185 8.54 -23.08 32.24
N GLU A 186 7.91 -22.30 33.11
CA GLU A 186 6.93 -22.82 34.07
C GLU A 186 5.76 -23.42 33.31
N GLN A 187 5.35 -24.64 33.67
CA GLN A 187 4.23 -25.32 33.01
C GLN A 187 2.92 -24.80 33.57
N VAL A 188 2.02 -24.41 32.70
CA VAL A 188 0.67 -23.93 33.05
C VAL A 188 -0.26 -25.13 33.24
N ALA A 189 -0.92 -25.24 34.39
CA ALA A 189 -1.97 -26.22 34.66
C ALA A 189 -3.29 -25.69 34.01
N GLY A 190 -3.51 -25.99 32.77
CA GLY A 190 -4.65 -25.49 31.98
C GLY A 190 -5.96 -26.16 32.34
N VAL A 191 -7.02 -25.37 32.60
CA VAL A 191 -8.41 -25.81 32.63
C VAL A 191 -8.95 -25.96 31.21
N PHE A 192 -8.60 -25.01 30.35
CA PHE A 192 -8.86 -25.02 28.89
C PHE A 192 -7.59 -24.62 28.15
N SER A 193 -7.33 -25.29 27.05
CA SER A 193 -6.16 -24.95 26.22
C SER A 193 -6.48 -25.15 24.75
N GLY A 194 -5.75 -24.46 23.88
CA GLY A 194 -6.01 -24.56 22.45
C GLY A 194 -5.05 -23.78 21.59
N VAL A 195 -5.40 -23.75 20.32
CA VAL A 195 -4.76 -22.96 19.28
C VAL A 195 -5.78 -21.95 18.74
N ALA A 196 -5.33 -20.73 18.47
CA ALA A 196 -6.15 -19.69 17.87
C ALA A 196 -5.43 -19.11 16.67
N PHE A 197 -6.06 -19.18 15.51
CA PHE A 197 -5.61 -18.52 14.29
C PHE A 197 -6.25 -17.13 14.22
N SER A 198 -5.46 -16.08 14.27
CA SER A 198 -5.98 -14.70 14.24
C SER A 198 -6.78 -14.39 12.98
N ARG A 199 -6.54 -15.15 11.91
CA ARG A 199 -7.37 -15.21 10.69
C ARG A 199 -7.51 -16.67 10.27
N ASP A 200 -8.72 -17.05 9.84
CA ASP A 200 -9.01 -18.43 9.49
C ASP A 200 -8.28 -18.84 8.18
N PRO A 201 -7.25 -19.67 8.23
CA PRO A 201 -6.49 -20.06 7.05
C PRO A 201 -7.24 -21.05 6.15
N VAL A 202 -8.28 -21.75 6.68
CA VAL A 202 -9.01 -22.81 5.99
C VAL A 202 -10.17 -22.23 5.19
N SER A 203 -11.07 -21.49 5.84
CA SER A 203 -12.19 -20.82 5.14
C SER A 203 -11.73 -19.63 4.32
N ARG A 204 -10.49 -19.15 4.54
CA ARG A 204 -9.92 -17.95 3.93
C ARG A 204 -10.80 -16.70 4.12
N CYS A 205 -11.47 -16.64 5.26
CA CYS A 205 -12.29 -15.52 5.69
C CYS A 205 -11.48 -14.65 6.66
N GLY A 206 -11.08 -13.46 6.22
CA GLY A 206 -10.17 -12.60 6.97
C GLY A 206 -10.74 -11.99 8.25
N ASP A 207 -12.07 -11.96 8.41
CA ASP A 207 -12.73 -11.39 9.58
C ASP A 207 -13.10 -12.42 10.65
N ARG A 208 -12.67 -13.68 10.46
CA ARG A 208 -12.89 -14.79 11.41
C ARG A 208 -11.60 -15.18 12.08
N VAL A 209 -11.69 -15.36 13.40
CA VAL A 209 -10.69 -16.04 14.23
C VAL A 209 -11.13 -17.48 14.35
N ALA A 210 -10.29 -18.43 13.94
CA ALA A 210 -10.55 -19.85 14.13
C ALA A 210 -9.90 -20.31 15.44
N ILE A 211 -10.63 -21.05 16.29
CA ILE A 211 -10.14 -21.54 17.57
C ILE A 211 -10.38 -23.04 17.63
N GLU A 212 -9.30 -23.80 17.88
CA GLU A 212 -9.35 -25.21 18.19
C GLU A 212 -8.92 -25.40 19.63
N CYS A 213 -9.79 -25.95 20.47
CA CYS A 213 -9.52 -26.04 21.90
C CYS A 213 -10.22 -27.24 22.55
N LEU A 214 -9.79 -27.57 23.77
CA LEU A 214 -10.38 -28.63 24.58
C LEU A 214 -10.21 -28.31 26.08
N PRO A 215 -10.99 -28.96 26.96
CA PRO A 215 -10.69 -28.99 28.39
C PRO A 215 -9.38 -29.71 28.70
N GLY A 216 -8.51 -29.10 29.52
CA GLY A 216 -7.24 -29.66 29.95
C GLY A 216 -6.02 -28.95 29.40
N GLU A 217 -4.88 -29.63 29.39
CA GLU A 217 -3.57 -29.06 29.06
C GLU A 217 -3.32 -28.92 27.54
N ALA A 218 -2.54 -27.93 27.17
CA ALA A 218 -2.21 -27.60 25.78
C ALA A 218 -1.50 -28.77 25.02
N ALA A 219 -0.73 -29.61 25.72
CA ALA A 219 -0.04 -30.75 25.12
C ALA A 219 -0.98 -31.76 24.44
N GLN A 220 -2.20 -31.88 24.91
CA GLN A 220 -3.21 -32.79 24.35
C GLN A 220 -3.78 -32.28 23.01
N VAL A 221 -3.89 -30.96 22.84
CA VAL A 221 -4.35 -30.35 21.57
C VAL A 221 -3.27 -30.51 20.49
N VAL A 222 -2.02 -30.17 20.84
CA VAL A 222 -0.90 -30.10 19.87
C VAL A 222 -0.46 -31.51 19.44
N SER A 223 -0.63 -32.55 20.31
CA SER A 223 -0.26 -33.92 19.97
C SER A 223 -1.19 -34.62 18.98
N GLY A 224 -2.37 -34.05 18.69
CA GLY A 224 -3.37 -34.65 17.79
C GLY A 224 -4.01 -35.95 18.31
N GLN A 225 -3.86 -36.25 19.62
CA GLN A 225 -4.41 -37.49 20.23
C GLN A 225 -5.92 -37.40 20.46
N ILE A 226 -6.45 -36.20 20.60
CA ILE A 226 -7.88 -35.91 20.82
C ILE A 226 -8.32 -34.92 19.75
N THR A 227 -9.49 -35.13 19.18
CA THR A 227 -10.10 -34.17 18.24
C THR A 227 -10.55 -32.93 19.04
N PRO A 228 -10.02 -31.74 18.80
CA PRO A 228 -10.41 -30.53 19.51
C PRO A 228 -11.80 -30.05 19.05
N GLU A 229 -12.47 -29.31 19.94
CA GLU A 229 -13.66 -28.54 19.60
C GLU A 229 -13.24 -27.37 18.69
N ARG A 230 -14.06 -27.07 17.67
CA ARG A 230 -13.75 -26.05 16.66
C ARG A 230 -14.76 -24.91 16.72
N TYR A 231 -14.25 -23.72 16.88
CA TYR A 231 -15.04 -22.51 16.97
C TYR A 231 -14.55 -21.46 15.98
N GLN A 232 -15.47 -20.60 15.54
CA GLN A 232 -15.17 -19.42 14.76
C GLN A 232 -15.77 -18.21 15.45
N VAL A 233 -14.99 -17.15 15.61
CA VAL A 233 -15.43 -15.88 16.19
C VAL A 233 -15.29 -14.79 15.14
N GLU A 234 -16.38 -14.10 14.83
CA GLU A 234 -16.36 -12.98 13.89
C GLU A 234 -15.86 -11.73 14.62
N VAL A 235 -14.69 -11.22 14.18
CA VAL A 235 -14.04 -10.05 14.76
C VAL A 235 -13.83 -9.01 13.65
N SER A 236 -14.61 -7.94 13.67
CA SER A 236 -14.46 -6.83 12.72
C SER A 236 -13.15 -6.07 12.93
N SER A 237 -12.70 -5.32 11.90
CA SER A 237 -11.50 -4.49 11.98
C SER A 237 -11.54 -3.40 13.07
N ASP A 238 -12.70 -3.07 13.59
CA ASP A 238 -12.94 -2.03 14.61
C ASP A 238 -12.99 -2.59 16.05
N PHE A 239 -12.19 -3.63 16.32
CA PHE A 239 -12.16 -4.31 17.63
C PHE A 239 -11.34 -3.55 18.71
N GLY A 240 -10.68 -2.45 18.37
CA GLY A 240 -9.74 -1.72 19.25
C GLY A 240 -10.33 -1.17 20.56
N GLN A 241 -11.65 -1.26 20.75
CA GLN A 241 -12.33 -0.92 22.00
C GLN A 241 -12.58 -2.14 22.91
N LEU A 242 -12.31 -3.36 22.42
CA LEU A 242 -12.50 -4.60 23.17
C LEU A 242 -11.28 -4.89 24.05
N ASN A 243 -11.50 -5.43 25.23
CA ASN A 243 -10.45 -5.75 26.20
C ASN A 243 -10.49 -7.24 26.62
N TRP A 244 -9.57 -8.04 26.11
CA TRP A 244 -9.46 -9.46 26.44
C TRP A 244 -9.08 -9.73 27.92
N ARG A 245 -8.50 -8.73 28.62
CA ARG A 245 -8.10 -8.87 30.04
C ARG A 245 -9.26 -8.82 31.02
N SER A 246 -10.38 -8.21 30.62
CA SER A 246 -11.55 -8.07 31.50
C SER A 246 -12.66 -9.04 31.08
N PRO A 247 -13.14 -9.94 31.97
CA PRO A 247 -14.29 -10.77 31.69
C PRO A 247 -15.59 -9.97 31.87
N ALA A 248 -16.20 -9.50 30.82
CA ALA A 248 -17.49 -8.84 30.80
C ALA A 248 -17.52 -7.29 30.82
N SER A 249 -17.26 -6.71 29.70
CA SER A 249 -18.05 -5.54 29.27
C SER A 249 -19.12 -6.06 28.32
N GLY A 250 -20.39 -5.61 28.40
CA GLY A 250 -21.47 -6.00 27.47
C GLY A 250 -21.17 -5.67 25.99
N GLN A 251 -19.96 -5.22 25.69
CA GLN A 251 -19.41 -5.03 24.34
C GLN A 251 -18.93 -6.36 23.74
N ASP A 252 -18.51 -7.34 24.54
CA ASP A 252 -18.04 -8.64 24.07
C ASP A 252 -19.18 -9.50 23.50
N GLU A 253 -20.44 -9.23 23.90
CA GLU A 253 -21.63 -9.93 23.40
C GLU A 253 -21.89 -9.67 21.91
N ARG A 254 -21.28 -8.63 21.32
CA ARG A 254 -21.37 -8.32 19.88
C ARG A 254 -20.60 -9.30 19.02
N LEU A 255 -19.61 -10.02 19.58
CA LEU A 255 -18.85 -10.99 18.83
C LEU A 255 -19.67 -12.27 18.65
N VAL A 256 -19.95 -12.59 17.40
CA VAL A 256 -20.69 -13.80 17.03
C VAL A 256 -19.74 -14.98 17.11
N VAL A 257 -20.09 -15.96 17.94
CA VAL A 257 -19.38 -17.24 18.07
C VAL A 257 -20.22 -18.31 17.40
N SER A 258 -19.60 -19.12 16.57
CA SER A 258 -20.19 -20.27 15.86
C SER A 258 -19.23 -21.47 15.94
N GLY A 259 -19.72 -22.67 15.74
CA GLY A 259 -18.93 -23.91 15.77
C GLY A 259 -19.60 -25.00 16.59
N ASP A 260 -18.77 -25.85 17.22
CA ASP A 260 -19.21 -27.01 18.00
C ASP A 260 -19.97 -26.57 19.28
N GLU A 261 -20.85 -27.43 19.77
CA GLU A 261 -21.47 -27.31 21.09
C GLU A 261 -20.62 -28.09 22.10
N GLY A 262 -19.63 -27.40 22.72
CA GLY A 262 -18.68 -28.03 23.65
C GLY A 262 -18.66 -27.37 25.05
N ASP A 263 -17.67 -27.76 25.85
CA ASP A 263 -17.56 -27.34 27.26
C ASP A 263 -16.86 -25.98 27.44
N VAL A 264 -16.25 -25.42 26.39
CA VAL A 264 -15.47 -24.18 26.49
C VAL A 264 -16.38 -22.96 26.58
N PRO A 265 -16.27 -22.11 27.61
CA PRO A 265 -17.15 -20.95 27.78
C PRO A 265 -17.06 -19.95 26.61
N THR A 266 -18.19 -19.55 26.07
CA THR A 266 -18.26 -18.56 24.97
C THR A 266 -17.55 -17.25 25.32
N THR A 267 -17.58 -16.84 26.60
CA THR A 267 -16.86 -15.67 27.08
C THR A 267 -15.34 -15.83 26.97
N LEU A 268 -14.81 -17.03 27.18
CA LEU A 268 -13.38 -17.33 27.01
C LEU A 268 -13.03 -17.33 25.53
N LEU A 269 -13.85 -17.92 24.64
CA LEU A 269 -13.65 -17.92 23.20
C LEU A 269 -13.56 -16.48 22.63
N ARG A 270 -14.44 -15.58 23.08
CA ARG A 270 -14.39 -14.16 22.72
C ARG A 270 -13.10 -13.48 23.19
N ARG A 271 -12.66 -13.74 24.43
CA ARG A 271 -11.37 -13.23 24.97
C ARG A 271 -10.19 -13.71 24.14
N VAL A 272 -10.16 -15.00 23.82
CA VAL A 272 -9.10 -15.60 22.98
C VAL A 272 -9.08 -14.95 21.61
N ALA A 273 -10.24 -14.73 20.98
CA ALA A 273 -10.34 -14.11 19.68
C ALA A 273 -9.83 -12.65 19.67
N VAL A 274 -10.20 -11.86 20.70
CA VAL A 274 -9.69 -10.47 20.84
C VAL A 274 -8.19 -10.46 21.09
N LEU A 275 -7.66 -11.37 21.95
CA LEU A 275 -6.23 -11.53 22.18
C LEU A 275 -5.49 -11.86 20.89
N ALA A 276 -6.02 -12.79 20.09
CA ALA A 276 -5.40 -13.21 18.84
C ALA A 276 -5.29 -12.04 17.83
N ARG A 277 -6.32 -11.22 17.72
CA ARG A 277 -6.31 -10.03 16.86
C ARG A 277 -5.41 -8.93 17.41
N GLU A 278 -5.36 -8.71 18.72
CA GLU A 278 -4.44 -7.75 19.34
C GLU A 278 -2.98 -8.17 19.14
N LEU A 279 -2.67 -9.46 19.26
CA LEU A 279 -1.32 -9.99 19.00
C LEU A 279 -0.94 -9.84 17.51
N GLU A 280 -1.85 -10.13 16.58
CA GLU A 280 -1.63 -9.84 15.16
C GLU A 280 -1.25 -8.37 14.94
N GLN A 281 -2.02 -7.44 15.49
CA GLN A 281 -1.77 -6.01 15.36
C GLN A 281 -0.41 -5.62 15.96
N ARG A 282 -0.07 -6.13 17.15
CA ARG A 282 1.20 -5.87 17.83
C ARG A 282 2.40 -6.49 17.10
N LEU A 283 2.21 -7.64 16.46
CA LEU A 283 3.21 -8.34 15.66
C LEU A 283 3.12 -7.94 14.16
N GLN A 284 3.02 -6.62 13.92
CA GLN A 284 3.12 -5.99 12.59
C GLN A 284 1.96 -6.30 11.64
N ASN A 285 0.77 -6.59 12.15
CA ASN A 285 -0.39 -7.01 11.37
C ASN A 285 -0.15 -8.29 10.55
N VAL A 286 0.81 -9.09 10.97
CA VAL A 286 1.04 -10.43 10.40
C VAL A 286 0.09 -11.40 11.07
N PRO A 287 -0.75 -12.14 10.33
CA PRO A 287 -1.63 -13.16 10.89
C PRO A 287 -0.87 -14.16 11.75
N GLN A 288 -1.40 -14.46 12.94
CA GLN A 288 -0.73 -15.26 13.97
C GLN A 288 -1.46 -16.56 14.27
N ASP A 289 -0.70 -17.63 14.43
CA ASP A 289 -1.05 -18.90 15.03
C ASP A 289 -0.56 -18.87 16.49
N ILE A 290 -1.51 -18.96 17.44
CA ILE A 290 -1.27 -18.68 18.86
C ILE A 290 -1.65 -19.90 19.68
N GLU A 291 -0.67 -20.48 20.40
CA GLU A 291 -0.96 -21.48 21.45
C GLU A 291 -1.31 -20.74 22.74
N TRP A 292 -2.41 -21.11 23.35
CA TRP A 292 -2.91 -20.49 24.58
C TRP A 292 -3.36 -21.53 25.61
N SER A 293 -3.35 -21.13 26.89
CA SER A 293 -3.88 -21.93 28.00
C SER A 293 -4.56 -21.02 29.01
N TYR A 294 -5.67 -21.47 29.57
CA TYR A 294 -6.42 -20.76 30.63
C TYR A 294 -6.45 -21.63 31.88
N ASP A 295 -5.88 -21.12 32.97
CA ASP A 295 -5.79 -21.82 34.28
C ASP A 295 -7.00 -21.64 35.21
N GLY A 296 -8.04 -20.97 34.74
CA GLY A 296 -9.22 -20.58 35.53
C GLY A 296 -9.23 -19.10 35.93
N GLU A 297 -8.08 -18.41 35.83
CA GLU A 297 -7.92 -17.01 36.19
C GLU A 297 -7.23 -16.24 35.06
N THR A 298 -6.09 -16.70 34.60
CA THR A 298 -5.23 -16.04 33.62
C THR A 298 -5.27 -16.75 32.28
N LEU A 299 -5.42 -15.96 31.19
CA LEU A 299 -5.30 -16.46 29.82
C LEU A 299 -3.84 -16.29 29.37
N TRP A 300 -3.09 -17.38 29.39
CA TRP A 300 -1.66 -17.44 29.07
C TRP A 300 -1.41 -17.59 27.56
N VAL A 301 -0.38 -16.90 27.05
CA VAL A 301 0.17 -17.08 25.71
C VAL A 301 1.38 -18.00 25.81
N LEU A 302 1.30 -19.18 25.16
CA LEU A 302 2.36 -20.19 25.21
C LEU A 302 3.27 -20.13 23.98
N GLN A 303 2.73 -19.68 22.83
CA GLN A 303 3.47 -19.45 21.60
C GLN A 303 2.69 -18.50 20.70
N ALA A 304 3.39 -17.72 19.88
CA ALA A 304 2.81 -16.96 18.78
C ALA A 304 3.78 -17.02 17.58
N ARG A 305 3.26 -17.39 16.41
CA ARG A 305 4.03 -17.50 15.17
C ARG A 305 3.21 -17.05 13.97
N PRO A 306 3.85 -16.58 12.88
CA PRO A 306 3.17 -16.19 11.65
C PRO A 306 2.44 -17.35 10.99
N ILE A 307 1.24 -17.08 10.45
CA ILE A 307 0.55 -18.02 9.56
C ILE A 307 1.12 -17.83 8.15
N THR A 308 2.12 -18.65 7.79
CA THR A 308 2.86 -18.48 6.53
C THR A 308 2.02 -18.66 5.28
N THR A 309 0.94 -19.45 5.34
CA THR A 309 0.00 -19.66 4.22
C THR A 309 -0.81 -18.41 3.86
N LEU A 310 -0.80 -17.39 4.73
CA LEU A 310 -1.46 -16.10 4.52
C LEU A 310 -0.49 -14.99 4.11
N LEU A 311 0.77 -15.30 3.85
CA LEU A 311 1.74 -14.37 3.27
C LEU A 311 1.80 -14.55 1.74
N PRO A 312 2.24 -13.52 0.98
CA PRO A 312 2.54 -12.15 1.46
C PRO A 312 1.28 -11.34 1.77
N ILE A 313 1.48 -10.26 2.55
CA ILE A 313 0.44 -9.25 2.80
C ILE A 313 0.47 -8.25 1.65
N TRP A 314 -0.69 -7.96 1.10
CA TRP A 314 -0.89 -7.02 -0.01
C TRP A 314 -1.64 -5.79 0.45
N THR A 315 -1.24 -4.59 0.01
CA THR A 315 -1.87 -3.33 0.38
C THR A 315 -2.20 -2.45 -0.82
N ARG A 316 -3.35 -1.77 -0.76
CA ARG A 316 -3.77 -0.73 -1.72
C ARG A 316 -3.62 0.69 -1.19
N GLN A 317 -3.16 0.91 0.04
CA GLN A 317 -3.10 2.25 0.65
C GLN A 317 -2.40 3.30 -0.24
N ILE A 318 -1.32 2.89 -0.89
CA ILE A 318 -0.59 3.74 -1.83
C ILE A 318 -1.03 3.46 -3.27
N ALA A 319 -1.23 2.18 -3.62
CA ALA A 319 -1.55 1.78 -4.99
C ALA A 319 -2.86 2.38 -5.49
N ALA A 320 -3.87 2.56 -4.62
CA ALA A 320 -5.16 3.16 -4.98
C ALA A 320 -5.07 4.63 -5.42
N GLU A 321 -4.01 5.36 -5.02
CA GLU A 321 -3.75 6.73 -5.47
C GLU A 321 -2.87 6.75 -6.74
N VAL A 322 -1.83 5.88 -6.79
CA VAL A 322 -0.80 5.92 -7.85
C VAL A 322 -1.23 5.18 -9.11
N ILE A 323 -1.96 4.07 -8.95
CA ILE A 323 -2.47 3.22 -10.03
C ILE A 323 -3.95 2.92 -9.73
N PRO A 324 -4.83 3.93 -9.89
CA PRO A 324 -6.23 3.82 -9.52
C PRO A 324 -7.04 2.95 -10.49
N GLY A 325 -8.24 2.59 -10.06
CA GLY A 325 -9.25 1.94 -10.92
C GLY A 325 -9.13 0.43 -11.03
N PHE A 326 -9.91 -0.12 -11.99
CA PHE A 326 -9.93 -1.53 -12.37
C PHE A 326 -9.13 -1.71 -13.64
N ILE A 327 -7.94 -2.28 -13.51
CA ILE A 327 -6.92 -2.34 -14.55
C ILE A 327 -7.12 -3.59 -15.41
N ARG A 328 -7.06 -3.42 -16.73
CA ARG A 328 -7.16 -4.51 -17.69
C ARG A 328 -5.81 -5.22 -17.90
N PRO A 329 -5.81 -6.48 -18.33
CA PRO A 329 -4.59 -7.30 -18.47
C PRO A 329 -3.48 -6.67 -19.31
N LEU A 330 -3.80 -6.02 -20.44
CA LEU A 330 -2.79 -5.39 -21.29
C LEU A 330 -2.05 -4.28 -20.53
N THR A 331 -2.79 -3.36 -19.93
CA THR A 331 -2.22 -2.29 -19.11
C THR A 331 -1.33 -2.84 -18.00
N TRP A 332 -1.79 -3.87 -17.28
CA TRP A 332 -1.01 -4.43 -16.19
C TRP A 332 0.27 -5.13 -16.66
N SER A 333 0.20 -5.85 -17.79
CA SER A 333 1.36 -6.54 -18.36
C SER A 333 2.48 -5.57 -18.79
N ILE A 334 2.16 -4.29 -18.96
CA ILE A 334 3.09 -3.20 -19.28
C ILE A 334 3.52 -2.47 -17.99
N ASN A 335 2.56 -2.06 -17.16
CA ASN A 335 2.85 -1.23 -15.98
C ASN A 335 3.61 -1.99 -14.88
N ARG A 336 3.34 -3.30 -14.70
CA ARG A 336 4.00 -4.09 -13.66
C ARG A 336 5.52 -4.13 -13.84
N PRO A 337 6.09 -4.57 -14.97
CA PRO A 337 7.54 -4.61 -15.15
C PRO A 337 8.18 -3.22 -15.07
N LEU A 338 7.55 -2.18 -15.61
CA LEU A 338 8.03 -0.80 -15.50
C LEU A 338 8.10 -0.35 -14.02
N THR A 339 7.00 -0.52 -13.28
CA THR A 339 6.91 -0.10 -11.88
C THR A 339 7.85 -0.91 -10.99
N CYS A 340 7.83 -2.24 -11.09
CA CYS A 340 8.66 -3.12 -10.26
C CYS A 340 10.15 -2.92 -10.56
N GLY A 341 10.54 -2.75 -11.83
CA GLY A 341 11.92 -2.50 -12.24
C GLY A 341 12.46 -1.22 -11.65
N VAL A 342 11.77 -0.11 -11.87
CA VAL A 342 12.21 1.21 -11.37
C VAL A 342 12.26 1.26 -9.83
N TRP A 343 11.28 0.70 -9.13
CA TRP A 343 11.34 0.60 -7.67
C TRP A 343 12.49 -0.28 -7.20
N GLY A 344 12.74 -1.41 -7.89
CA GLY A 344 13.87 -2.28 -7.62
C GLY A 344 15.21 -1.54 -7.73
N ASP A 345 15.40 -0.74 -8.76
CA ASP A 345 16.61 0.09 -8.97
C ASP A 345 16.78 1.13 -7.85
N ILE A 346 15.68 1.80 -7.47
CA ILE A 346 15.71 2.80 -6.39
C ILE A 346 16.05 2.15 -5.04
N PHE A 347 15.43 1.04 -4.70
CA PHE A 347 15.71 0.32 -3.46
C PHE A 347 17.12 -0.26 -3.44
N SER A 348 17.58 -0.83 -4.55
CA SER A 348 18.96 -1.33 -4.71
C SER A 348 19.99 -0.20 -4.56
N LEU A 349 19.71 1.00 -5.10
CA LEU A 349 20.55 2.17 -4.92
C LEU A 349 20.70 2.57 -3.44
N VAL A 350 19.61 2.48 -2.68
CA VAL A 350 19.60 2.86 -1.24
C VAL A 350 20.23 1.78 -0.38
N LEU A 351 19.86 0.52 -0.58
CA LEU A 351 20.29 -0.61 0.25
C LEU A 351 21.74 -1.06 -0.06
N GLY A 352 22.19 -0.96 -1.33
CA GLY A 352 23.46 -1.54 -1.77
C GLY A 352 23.44 -3.06 -1.60
N ASP A 353 24.51 -3.62 -1.04
CA ASP A 353 24.66 -5.08 -0.81
C ASP A 353 23.53 -5.68 0.06
N ARG A 354 22.83 -4.85 0.84
CA ARG A 354 21.66 -5.27 1.64
C ARG A 354 20.41 -5.54 0.80
N ALA A 355 20.43 -5.27 -0.50
CA ALA A 355 19.34 -5.63 -1.41
C ALA A 355 19.40 -7.11 -1.85
N GLU A 356 20.51 -7.79 -1.57
CA GLU A 356 20.70 -9.20 -1.93
C GLU A 356 19.60 -10.09 -1.32
N GLY A 357 19.06 -11.01 -2.13
CA GLY A 357 17.97 -11.90 -1.75
C GLY A 357 16.55 -11.28 -1.81
N LEU A 358 16.40 -10.00 -2.22
CA LEU A 358 15.09 -9.40 -2.45
C LEU A 358 14.63 -9.59 -3.90
N ASP A 359 13.42 -10.13 -4.09
CA ASP A 359 12.79 -10.22 -5.41
C ASP A 359 11.86 -9.03 -5.66
N PHE A 360 12.39 -8.00 -6.32
CA PHE A 360 11.61 -6.80 -6.65
C PHE A 360 10.53 -7.03 -7.72
N SER A 361 10.54 -8.16 -8.43
CA SER A 361 9.44 -8.50 -9.35
C SER A 361 8.13 -8.75 -8.61
N GLN A 362 8.19 -9.05 -7.31
CA GLN A 362 7.05 -9.25 -6.42
C GLN A 362 6.55 -7.97 -5.74
N THR A 363 7.08 -6.78 -6.11
CA THR A 363 6.69 -5.51 -5.47
C THR A 363 5.21 -5.19 -5.68
N ALA A 364 4.62 -5.56 -6.81
CA ALA A 364 3.24 -5.27 -7.14
C ALA A 364 2.51 -6.45 -7.82
N THR A 365 1.20 -6.56 -7.58
CA THR A 365 0.32 -7.55 -8.20
C THR A 365 -1.09 -6.99 -8.44
N LEU A 366 -1.91 -7.71 -9.21
CA LEU A 366 -3.35 -7.45 -9.32
C LEU A 366 -4.15 -8.45 -8.47
N HIS A 367 -4.98 -7.92 -7.58
CA HIS A 367 -6.07 -8.65 -6.95
C HIS A 367 -7.37 -7.89 -7.23
N TYR A 368 -8.44 -8.59 -7.53
CA TYR A 368 -9.74 -7.96 -7.85
C TYR A 368 -9.63 -6.91 -8.96
N SER A 369 -8.81 -7.19 -9.98
CA SER A 369 -8.50 -6.26 -11.08
C SER A 369 -7.98 -4.89 -10.65
N SER A 370 -7.44 -4.77 -9.45
CA SER A 370 -6.86 -3.55 -8.85
C SER A 370 -5.43 -3.77 -8.42
N ALA A 371 -4.61 -2.73 -8.46
CA ALA A 371 -3.20 -2.79 -8.07
C ALA A 371 -3.02 -2.88 -6.55
N TYR A 372 -2.11 -3.76 -6.14
CA TYR A 372 -1.65 -3.94 -4.76
C TYR A 372 -0.13 -3.95 -4.70
N PHE A 373 0.43 -3.33 -3.68
CA PHE A 373 1.84 -3.46 -3.34
C PHE A 373 2.07 -4.54 -2.28
N ASN A 374 3.21 -5.23 -2.38
CA ASN A 374 3.62 -6.25 -1.42
C ASN A 374 4.11 -5.60 -0.13
N ALA A 375 3.23 -5.52 0.88
CA ALA A 375 3.55 -4.92 2.17
C ALA A 375 4.63 -5.73 2.93
N SER A 376 4.65 -7.06 2.78
CA SER A 376 5.69 -7.90 3.38
C SER A 376 7.07 -7.57 2.81
N LEU A 377 7.22 -7.47 1.49
CA LEU A 377 8.48 -7.09 0.83
C LEU A 377 8.91 -5.65 1.21
N LEU A 378 7.97 -4.70 1.20
CA LEU A 378 8.25 -3.32 1.60
C LEU A 378 8.62 -3.24 3.10
N GLY A 379 8.02 -4.05 3.95
CA GLY A 379 8.38 -4.20 5.36
C GLY A 379 9.82 -4.68 5.52
N ASP A 380 10.24 -5.72 4.78
CA ASP A 380 11.62 -6.20 4.76
C ASP A 380 12.60 -5.12 4.30
N ILE A 381 12.26 -4.37 3.24
CA ILE A 381 13.06 -3.24 2.77
C ILE A 381 13.22 -2.21 3.87
N PHE A 382 12.14 -1.85 4.57
CA PHE A 382 12.16 -0.89 5.67
C PHE A 382 13.01 -1.37 6.85
N LEU A 383 12.90 -2.64 7.23
CA LEU A 383 13.76 -3.25 8.26
C LEU A 383 15.24 -3.20 7.87
N ARG A 384 15.57 -3.54 6.61
CA ARG A 384 16.95 -3.44 6.09
C ARG A 384 17.45 -1.99 6.02
N MET A 385 16.55 -1.02 5.89
CA MET A 385 16.84 0.41 6.06
C MET A 385 16.93 0.83 7.53
N GLY A 386 16.69 -0.07 8.48
CA GLY A 386 16.72 0.18 9.92
C GLY A 386 15.54 0.97 10.45
N LEU A 387 14.44 0.98 9.73
CA LEU A 387 13.18 1.49 10.23
C LEU A 387 12.59 0.52 11.26
N PRO A 388 11.84 1.02 12.27
CA PRO A 388 11.20 0.14 13.24
C PRO A 388 10.18 -0.80 12.58
N PRO A 389 9.96 -1.99 13.16
CA PRO A 389 8.97 -2.94 12.64
C PRO A 389 7.56 -2.37 12.48
N GLU A 390 7.16 -1.43 13.34
CA GLU A 390 5.85 -0.74 13.27
C GLU A 390 5.67 0.09 11.98
N SER A 391 6.71 0.23 11.17
CA SER A 391 6.63 0.89 9.86
C SER A 391 5.72 0.14 8.87
N LEU A 392 5.46 -1.17 9.10
CA LEU A 392 4.50 -1.92 8.31
C LEU A 392 3.06 -1.45 8.54
N ALA A 393 2.71 -1.03 9.77
CA ALA A 393 1.40 -0.45 10.07
C ALA A 393 1.09 0.81 9.24
N PHE A 394 2.12 1.58 8.84
CA PHE A 394 1.96 2.69 7.90
C PHE A 394 1.43 2.21 6.53
N LEU A 395 1.90 1.07 6.04
CA LEU A 395 1.50 0.51 4.74
C LEU A 395 0.11 -0.14 4.79
N THR A 396 -0.29 -0.67 5.94
CA THR A 396 -1.53 -1.45 6.09
C THR A 396 -2.67 -0.66 6.71
N GLU A 397 -2.39 0.24 7.65
CA GLU A 397 -3.40 1.00 8.41
C GLU A 397 -3.36 2.50 8.15
N GLY A 398 -2.35 3.02 7.42
CA GLY A 398 -2.15 4.45 7.23
C GLY A 398 -1.71 5.19 8.50
N ALA A 399 -1.14 4.48 9.48
CA ALA A 399 -0.62 5.03 10.72
C ALA A 399 0.56 6.00 10.47
N SER A 400 0.92 6.80 11.45
CA SER A 400 2.12 7.66 11.36
C SER A 400 3.38 6.80 11.52
N MET A 401 4.40 7.04 10.69
CA MET A 401 5.67 6.32 10.79
C MET A 401 6.40 6.59 12.09
N SER A 402 6.91 5.53 12.71
CA SER A 402 7.78 5.58 13.87
C SER A 402 9.17 6.12 13.51
N ARG A 403 9.85 6.75 14.45
CA ARG A 403 11.20 7.33 14.22
C ARG A 403 12.26 6.22 14.21
N PRO A 404 13.18 6.21 13.24
CA PRO A 404 14.29 5.27 13.23
C PRO A 404 15.29 5.56 14.36
N SER A 405 16.05 4.53 14.74
CA SER A 405 17.15 4.71 15.68
C SER A 405 18.33 5.45 15.03
N TRP A 406 19.09 6.22 15.80
CA TRP A 406 20.25 6.96 15.29
C TRP A 406 21.33 6.04 14.66
N ARG A 407 21.49 4.81 15.20
CA ARG A 407 22.42 3.80 14.64
C ARG A 407 21.98 3.32 13.27
N ALA A 408 20.69 3.08 13.09
CA ALA A 408 20.12 2.73 11.79
C ALA A 408 20.29 3.86 10.76
N THR A 409 20.12 5.11 11.19
CA THR A 409 20.35 6.27 10.33
C THR A 409 21.81 6.34 9.85
N LEU A 410 22.79 6.13 10.74
CA LEU A 410 24.20 6.12 10.38
C LEU A 410 24.53 5.00 9.37
N SER A 411 23.98 3.80 9.52
CA SER A 411 24.23 2.69 8.57
C SER A 411 23.68 2.97 7.17
N ASN A 412 22.65 3.84 7.06
CA ASN A 412 22.03 4.19 5.79
C ASN A 412 22.63 5.43 5.11
N VAL A 413 23.51 6.19 5.80
CA VAL A 413 24.13 7.41 5.25
C VAL A 413 24.71 7.22 3.85
N PRO A 414 25.46 6.14 3.52
CA PRO A 414 26.00 5.96 2.18
C PRO A 414 24.90 5.83 1.10
N GLY A 415 23.85 5.06 1.38
CA GLY A 415 22.71 4.91 0.46
C GLY A 415 21.92 6.20 0.26
N LEU A 416 21.71 6.93 1.34
CA LEU A 416 21.03 8.24 1.32
C LEU A 416 21.85 9.28 0.56
N LEU A 417 23.16 9.28 0.68
CA LEU A 417 24.04 10.15 -0.11
C LEU A 417 23.99 9.82 -1.62
N ARG A 418 23.91 8.51 -1.98
CA ARG A 418 23.70 8.11 -3.38
C ARG A 418 22.37 8.63 -3.92
N LEU A 419 21.27 8.48 -3.14
CA LEU A 419 19.96 9.00 -3.51
C LEU A 419 19.94 10.53 -3.63
N LEU A 420 20.54 11.27 -2.69
CA LEU A 420 20.68 12.72 -2.75
C LEU A 420 21.45 13.18 -3.97
N ARG A 421 22.58 12.52 -4.29
CA ARG A 421 23.36 12.83 -5.50
C ARG A 421 22.51 12.61 -6.76
N ARG A 422 21.68 11.57 -6.79
CA ARG A 422 20.75 11.31 -7.89
C ARG A 422 19.67 12.39 -7.98
N GLN A 423 19.09 12.78 -6.84
CA GLN A 423 18.11 13.87 -6.78
C GLN A 423 18.65 15.23 -7.22
N TRP A 424 19.93 15.53 -6.95
CA TRP A 424 20.55 16.77 -7.43
C TRP A 424 20.77 16.78 -8.94
N ARG A 425 20.98 15.63 -9.54
CA ARG A 425 21.17 15.47 -10.98
C ARG A 425 19.88 15.29 -11.75
N LEU A 426 18.80 14.98 -11.08
CA LEU A 426 17.54 14.56 -11.70
C LEU A 426 17.06 15.50 -12.80
N GLU A 427 17.11 16.83 -12.55
CA GLU A 427 16.71 17.84 -13.55
C GLU A 427 17.64 17.83 -14.77
N SER A 428 18.97 17.76 -14.56
CA SER A 428 19.94 17.72 -15.66
C SER A 428 19.86 16.40 -16.42
N ASP A 429 19.70 15.29 -15.73
CA ASP A 429 19.56 13.96 -16.32
C ASP A 429 18.26 13.90 -17.16
N PHE A 430 17.13 14.36 -16.62
CA PHE A 430 15.88 14.46 -17.38
C PHE A 430 16.00 15.37 -18.62
N GLN A 431 16.64 16.54 -18.50
CA GLN A 431 16.82 17.45 -19.64
C GLN A 431 17.70 16.84 -20.72
N GLN A 432 18.68 16.02 -20.35
CA GLN A 432 19.51 15.28 -21.28
C GLN A 432 18.68 14.19 -22.00
N ASP A 433 17.98 13.35 -21.24
CA ASP A 433 17.12 12.28 -21.77
C ASP A 433 16.01 12.85 -22.64
N TYR A 434 15.40 13.96 -22.21
CA TYR A 434 14.37 14.66 -22.98
C TYR A 434 14.88 15.14 -24.34
N ARG A 435 16.06 15.80 -24.38
CA ARG A 435 16.60 16.36 -25.64
C ARG A 435 17.05 15.29 -26.61
N HIS A 436 17.67 14.22 -26.12
CA HIS A 436 18.32 13.22 -26.97
C HIS A 436 17.45 12.03 -27.33
N THR A 437 16.45 11.69 -26.51
CA THR A 437 15.64 10.49 -26.67
C THR A 437 14.15 10.78 -26.69
N LEU A 438 13.60 11.41 -25.64
CA LEU A 438 12.15 11.50 -25.49
C LEU A 438 11.50 12.50 -26.45
N ARG A 439 12.11 13.68 -26.65
CA ARG A 439 11.60 14.70 -27.57
C ARG A 439 11.67 14.22 -29.03
N PRO A 440 12.77 13.71 -29.57
CA PRO A 440 12.82 13.15 -30.92
C PRO A 440 11.79 12.01 -31.12
N LEU A 441 11.60 11.15 -30.10
CA LEU A 441 10.59 10.10 -30.14
C LEU A 441 9.18 10.71 -30.26
N LEU A 442 8.80 11.67 -29.38
CA LEU A 442 7.51 12.33 -29.42
C LEU A 442 7.26 13.04 -30.76
N GLU A 443 8.26 13.78 -31.28
CA GLU A 443 8.17 14.46 -32.58
C GLU A 443 7.96 13.46 -33.72
N ALA A 444 8.65 12.31 -33.72
CA ALA A 444 8.44 11.24 -34.71
C ALA A 444 7.02 10.65 -34.59
N LEU A 445 6.57 10.37 -33.36
CA LEU A 445 5.22 9.87 -33.10
C LEU A 445 4.12 10.85 -33.49
N GLU A 446 4.35 12.15 -33.40
CA GLU A 446 3.42 13.23 -33.79
C GLU A 446 3.44 13.53 -35.28
N THR A 447 4.57 13.40 -35.98
CA THR A 447 4.68 13.60 -37.41
C THR A 447 3.84 12.58 -38.19
N ASP A 448 3.85 11.33 -37.77
CA ASP A 448 2.94 10.30 -38.30
C ASP A 448 1.44 10.65 -38.15
N ARG A 449 1.14 11.58 -37.26
CA ARG A 449 -0.17 12.03 -36.88
C ARG A 449 -0.71 13.18 -37.75
N ALA A 450 0.19 14.07 -38.25
CA ALA A 450 -0.19 15.27 -39.05
C ALA A 450 -0.92 14.97 -40.37
N CYS A 451 -0.94 13.73 -40.83
CA CYS A 451 -1.64 13.31 -42.02
C CYS A 451 -3.15 13.07 -41.84
N ARG A 452 -3.85 13.57 -40.72
CA ARG A 452 -5.11 12.90 -40.31
C ARG A 452 -6.23 13.67 -39.76
N PHE A 453 -6.35 14.91 -39.92
CA PHE A 453 -7.59 15.62 -39.53
C PHE A 453 -8.62 15.69 -40.67
N SER A 454 -9.02 14.53 -41.21
CA SER A 454 -10.20 14.39 -42.10
C SER A 454 -11.19 13.35 -41.59
N GLY A 455 -11.50 13.40 -40.27
CA GLY A 455 -12.61 12.61 -39.72
C GLY A 455 -12.32 11.14 -39.41
N ASP A 456 -11.19 10.61 -39.79
CA ASP A 456 -10.81 9.24 -39.51
C ASP A 456 -9.77 9.18 -38.35
N ARG A 457 -10.14 8.54 -37.24
CA ARG A 457 -9.35 8.46 -36.00
C ARG A 457 -8.13 7.53 -36.05
N ARG A 458 -7.78 7.02 -37.25
CA ARG A 458 -6.78 5.98 -37.44
C ARG A 458 -5.40 6.55 -37.72
N LEU A 459 -4.33 5.86 -37.25
CA LEU A 459 -2.96 6.06 -37.69
C LEU A 459 -2.81 5.62 -39.17
N PRO A 460 -1.90 6.18 -40.05
CA PRO A 460 -1.72 5.73 -41.43
C PRO A 460 -1.62 4.21 -41.45
N LEU A 461 -2.17 3.58 -42.48
CA LEU A 461 -2.06 2.13 -42.70
C LEU A 461 -0.60 1.70 -42.52
N GLN A 462 -0.25 1.31 -41.29
CA GLN A 462 1.01 0.64 -40.98
C GLN A 462 0.71 -0.84 -40.93
N SER A 463 1.70 -1.68 -41.28
CA SER A 463 1.57 -3.11 -41.04
C SER A 463 1.49 -3.41 -39.54
N PRO A 464 0.89 -4.52 -39.10
CA PRO A 464 0.90 -4.94 -37.69
C PRO A 464 2.31 -4.98 -37.10
N GLU A 465 3.34 -5.41 -37.87
CA GLU A 465 4.73 -5.47 -37.43
C GLU A 465 5.27 -4.06 -37.17
N ALA A 466 5.02 -3.10 -38.07
CA ALA A 466 5.46 -1.72 -37.90
C ALA A 466 4.82 -1.06 -36.67
N LEU A 467 3.57 -1.43 -36.34
CA LEU A 467 2.90 -1.01 -35.08
C LEU A 467 3.54 -1.64 -33.85
N ILE A 468 3.96 -2.90 -33.91
CA ILE A 468 4.70 -3.54 -32.81
C ILE A 468 6.05 -2.85 -32.60
N ASP A 469 6.80 -2.52 -33.67
CA ASP A 469 8.06 -1.77 -33.56
C ASP A 469 7.84 -0.36 -32.97
N ARG A 470 6.75 0.31 -33.37
CA ARG A 470 6.34 1.58 -32.77
C ARG A 470 6.01 1.43 -31.28
N ILE A 471 5.21 0.43 -30.91
CA ILE A 471 4.89 0.12 -29.51
C ILE A 471 6.17 -0.15 -28.72
N GLN A 472 7.13 -0.91 -29.26
CA GLN A 472 8.40 -1.19 -28.63
C GLN A 472 9.18 0.10 -28.35
N SER A 473 9.29 0.99 -29.33
CA SER A 473 9.97 2.29 -29.14
C SER A 473 9.29 3.16 -28.07
N ILE A 474 7.95 3.12 -27.98
CA ILE A 474 7.22 3.83 -26.91
C ILE A 474 7.51 3.21 -25.55
N LEU A 475 7.57 1.88 -25.44
CA LEU A 475 7.86 1.19 -24.18
C LEU A 475 9.26 1.52 -23.67
N GLU A 476 10.27 1.61 -24.56
CA GLU A 476 11.61 2.06 -24.21
C GLU A 476 11.63 3.51 -23.70
N GLY A 477 10.86 4.40 -24.33
CA GLY A 477 10.65 5.76 -23.84
C GLY A 477 9.95 5.81 -22.47
N LEU A 478 8.96 4.94 -22.26
CA LEU A 478 8.25 4.82 -20.99
C LEU A 478 9.14 4.30 -19.87
N GLU A 479 10.02 3.32 -20.11
CA GLU A 479 10.99 2.84 -19.13
C GLU A 479 11.87 3.99 -18.63
N LEU A 480 12.41 4.80 -19.56
CA LEU A 480 13.24 5.95 -19.23
C LEU A 480 12.47 7.01 -18.42
N VAL A 481 11.28 7.41 -18.90
CA VAL A 481 10.50 8.49 -18.24
C VAL A 481 9.86 8.05 -16.92
N THR A 482 9.53 6.76 -16.74
CA THR A 482 8.97 6.23 -15.49
C THR A 482 9.91 6.45 -14.31
N TYR A 483 11.21 6.27 -14.50
CA TYR A 483 12.24 6.58 -13.51
C TYR A 483 12.13 8.04 -13.03
N HIS A 484 12.04 8.98 -13.96
CA HIS A 484 11.87 10.40 -13.65
C HIS A 484 10.50 10.67 -13.02
N ASN A 485 9.44 10.02 -13.48
CA ASN A 485 8.08 10.17 -12.98
C ASN A 485 7.89 9.72 -11.53
N ILE A 486 8.70 8.76 -11.07
CA ILE A 486 8.73 8.35 -9.65
C ILE A 486 9.61 9.31 -8.82
N LEU A 487 10.77 9.72 -9.32
CA LEU A 487 11.71 10.53 -8.53
C LEU A 487 11.38 12.02 -8.47
N ALA A 488 10.73 12.60 -9.47
CA ALA A 488 10.43 14.03 -9.48
C ALA A 488 9.43 14.45 -8.39
N PRO A 489 8.30 13.74 -8.16
CA PRO A 489 7.40 14.02 -7.04
C PRO A 489 8.09 13.87 -5.68
N LEU A 490 8.96 12.87 -5.52
CA LEU A 490 9.73 12.66 -4.29
C LEU A 490 10.71 13.82 -4.03
N GLY A 491 11.41 14.26 -5.08
CA GLY A 491 12.33 15.38 -5.01
C GLY A 491 11.62 16.71 -4.71
N PHE A 492 10.42 16.91 -5.27
CA PHE A 492 9.59 18.05 -4.96
C PHE A 492 9.13 18.05 -3.49
N ALA A 493 8.59 16.92 -3.01
CA ALA A 493 8.12 16.79 -1.62
C ALA A 493 9.27 17.02 -0.62
N ALA A 494 10.47 16.45 -0.87
CA ALA A 494 11.64 16.63 -0.03
C ALA A 494 12.12 18.10 0.02
N LYS A 495 12.26 18.76 -1.14
CA LYS A 495 12.67 20.17 -1.22
C LYS A 495 11.64 21.09 -0.56
N LYS A 496 10.35 20.84 -0.78
CA LYS A 496 9.28 21.60 -0.14
C LYS A 496 9.35 21.51 1.39
N ALA A 497 9.54 20.31 1.93
CA ALA A 497 9.68 20.08 3.37
C ALA A 497 10.95 20.77 3.94
N LEU A 498 12.07 20.67 3.25
CA LEU A 498 13.35 21.26 3.65
C LEU A 498 13.29 22.79 3.72
N PHE A 499 12.72 23.42 2.70
CA PHE A 499 12.62 24.89 2.60
C PHE A 499 11.34 25.45 3.25
N LYS A 500 10.46 24.60 3.77
CA LYS A 500 9.18 24.98 4.43
C LYS A 500 8.34 25.94 3.57
N VAL A 501 8.26 25.68 2.27
CA VAL A 501 7.50 26.50 1.34
C VAL A 501 6.03 26.13 1.41
N ASP A 502 5.17 27.14 1.54
CA ASP A 502 3.73 26.93 1.45
C ASP A 502 3.30 26.67 0.01
N GLU A 503 2.47 25.65 -0.18
CA GLU A 503 1.93 25.25 -1.49
C GLU A 503 1.15 26.37 -2.16
N ALA A 504 0.39 27.16 -1.39
CA ALA A 504 -0.37 28.29 -1.91
C ALA A 504 0.49 29.39 -2.54
N SER A 505 1.82 29.36 -2.31
CA SER A 505 2.77 30.33 -2.87
C SER A 505 3.43 29.86 -4.17
N LEU A 506 3.16 28.61 -4.61
CA LEU A 506 3.75 27.99 -5.81
C LEU A 506 2.86 28.22 -7.04
N ASP A 507 3.50 28.38 -8.18
CA ASP A 507 2.85 28.43 -9.50
C ASP A 507 2.71 27.00 -10.07
N CYS A 508 1.46 26.53 -10.19
CA CYS A 508 1.14 25.19 -10.70
C CYS A 508 0.93 25.19 -12.24
N SER A 509 1.15 26.28 -12.96
CA SER A 509 0.90 26.40 -14.41
C SER A 509 1.67 25.38 -15.27
N ALA A 510 2.77 24.81 -14.74
CA ALA A 510 3.51 23.76 -15.42
C ALA A 510 2.87 22.36 -15.28
N MET A 511 1.83 22.19 -14.47
CA MET A 511 1.10 20.92 -14.36
C MET A 511 0.12 20.79 -15.55
N PRO A 512 0.08 19.61 -16.22
CA PRO A 512 -0.71 19.43 -17.45
C PRO A 512 -2.19 19.79 -17.29
N GLU A 513 -2.81 19.41 -16.18
CA GLU A 513 -4.20 19.71 -15.86
C GLU A 513 -4.47 21.20 -15.66
N VAL A 514 -3.53 21.94 -15.07
CA VAL A 514 -3.64 23.39 -14.86
C VAL A 514 -3.38 24.15 -16.17
N ALA A 515 -2.38 23.69 -16.94
CA ALA A 515 -2.09 24.24 -18.27
C ALA A 515 -3.27 24.08 -19.24
N ALA A 516 -3.88 22.88 -19.25
CA ALA A 516 -5.07 22.61 -20.08
C ALA A 516 -6.23 23.54 -19.71
N LEU A 517 -6.46 23.71 -18.42
CA LEU A 517 -7.54 24.56 -17.95
C LEU A 517 -7.34 26.02 -18.32
N ALA A 518 -6.15 26.57 -18.12
CA ALA A 518 -5.82 27.94 -18.50
C ALA A 518 -5.96 28.19 -20.03
N ALA A 519 -5.60 27.18 -20.84
CA ALA A 519 -5.81 27.24 -22.28
C ALA A 519 -7.29 27.26 -22.64
N LEU A 520 -8.10 26.43 -21.96
CA LEU A 520 -9.55 26.36 -22.21
C LEU A 520 -10.27 27.65 -21.77
N GLU A 521 -9.86 28.25 -20.62
CA GLU A 521 -10.35 29.56 -20.17
C GLU A 521 -10.08 30.67 -21.20
N ASN A 522 -8.87 30.73 -21.75
CA ASN A 522 -8.53 31.72 -22.78
C ASN A 522 -9.42 31.60 -24.05
N ILE A 523 -9.76 30.38 -24.45
CA ILE A 523 -10.66 30.15 -25.60
C ILE A 523 -12.09 30.57 -25.22
N ALA A 524 -12.52 30.23 -23.98
CA ALA A 524 -13.85 30.59 -23.49
C ALA A 524 -14.05 32.11 -23.38
N ASP A 525 -13.04 32.84 -22.87
CA ASP A 525 -13.04 34.32 -22.81
C ASP A 525 -13.21 34.92 -24.22
N SER A 526 -12.60 34.34 -25.24
CA SER A 526 -12.72 34.76 -26.61
C SER A 526 -14.13 34.48 -27.21
N ALA A 527 -14.79 33.41 -26.76
CA ALA A 527 -16.11 33.00 -27.19
C ALA A 527 -17.25 33.79 -26.52
N HIS A 528 -17.03 34.30 -25.32
CA HIS A 528 -18.04 34.95 -24.47
C HIS A 528 -18.77 36.10 -25.21
N HIS A 529 -18.04 36.88 -26.02
CA HIS A 529 -18.61 37.99 -26.77
C HIS A 529 -19.50 37.58 -27.94
N LEU A 530 -19.54 36.29 -28.29
CA LEU A 530 -20.33 35.75 -29.39
C LEU A 530 -21.67 35.16 -28.95
N LEU A 531 -21.93 35.13 -27.62
CA LEU A 531 -23.16 34.54 -27.10
C LEU A 531 -24.34 35.47 -27.20
N PRO A 532 -25.56 34.93 -27.49
CA PRO A 532 -26.82 35.61 -27.23
C PRO A 532 -27.06 35.74 -25.72
N ASP A 533 -27.95 36.65 -25.30
CA ASP A 533 -28.32 36.85 -23.88
C ASP A 533 -29.01 35.64 -23.22
N ASP A 534 -29.36 34.62 -23.98
CA ASP A 534 -30.02 33.39 -23.50
C ASP A 534 -28.99 32.29 -23.18
N HIS A 535 -29.22 31.54 -22.09
CA HIS A 535 -28.41 30.36 -21.71
C HIS A 535 -28.61 29.23 -22.73
N LEU A 536 -27.54 28.86 -23.44
CA LEU A 536 -27.48 27.74 -24.36
C LEU A 536 -26.99 26.48 -23.64
N ASP A 537 -27.52 25.31 -23.96
CA ASP A 537 -26.88 24.06 -23.52
C ASP A 537 -25.57 23.81 -24.28
N GLY A 538 -24.79 22.80 -23.85
CA GLY A 538 -23.49 22.55 -24.44
C GLY A 538 -23.55 22.19 -25.95
N ALA A 539 -24.60 21.51 -26.41
CA ALA A 539 -24.76 21.12 -27.80
C ALA A 539 -25.22 22.30 -28.66
N GLU A 540 -26.12 23.12 -28.11
CA GLU A 540 -26.63 24.34 -28.72
C GLU A 540 -25.51 25.37 -28.91
N LEU A 541 -24.61 25.52 -27.91
CA LEU A 541 -23.45 26.40 -28.01
C LEU A 541 -22.55 26.06 -29.20
N PHE A 542 -22.17 24.79 -29.34
CA PHE A 542 -21.31 24.35 -30.45
C PHE A 542 -22.00 24.55 -31.83
N THR A 543 -23.31 24.35 -31.87
CA THR A 543 -24.12 24.62 -33.09
C THR A 543 -24.14 26.10 -33.40
N HIS A 544 -24.37 26.95 -32.40
CA HIS A 544 -24.40 28.42 -32.57
C HIS A 544 -23.04 28.97 -33.03
N LEU A 545 -21.93 28.49 -32.41
CA LEU A 545 -20.58 28.88 -32.83
C LEU A 545 -20.29 28.46 -34.30
N ALA A 546 -20.86 27.38 -34.80
CA ALA A 546 -20.69 26.95 -36.18
C ALA A 546 -21.36 27.84 -37.22
N GLU A 547 -22.34 28.66 -36.81
CA GLU A 547 -23.11 29.52 -37.71
C GLU A 547 -22.38 30.81 -38.10
N SER A 548 -21.33 31.24 -37.37
CA SER A 548 -20.59 32.45 -37.63
C SER A 548 -19.12 32.21 -37.96
N ASN A 549 -18.49 33.10 -38.75
CA ASN A 549 -17.06 33.00 -39.06
C ASN A 549 -16.18 33.09 -37.79
N ASP A 550 -16.54 33.99 -36.87
CA ASP A 550 -15.81 34.17 -35.62
C ASP A 550 -15.98 32.95 -34.70
N GLY A 551 -17.18 32.37 -34.65
CA GLY A 551 -17.46 31.12 -33.94
C GLY A 551 -16.73 29.92 -34.54
N GLN A 552 -16.60 29.84 -35.88
CA GLN A 552 -15.78 28.79 -36.52
C GLN A 552 -14.29 28.90 -36.11
N GLN A 553 -13.79 30.13 -35.94
CA GLN A 553 -12.44 30.33 -35.45
C GLN A 553 -12.25 29.84 -33.98
N ILE A 554 -13.27 30.05 -33.14
CA ILE A 554 -13.27 29.49 -31.78
C ILE A 554 -13.30 27.95 -31.81
N LEU A 555 -14.11 27.35 -32.67
CA LEU A 555 -14.15 25.92 -32.84
C LEU A 555 -12.80 25.36 -33.30
N GLN A 556 -12.10 26.05 -34.21
CA GLN A 556 -10.75 25.69 -34.61
C GLN A 556 -9.78 25.75 -33.43
N GLN A 557 -9.81 26.80 -32.61
CA GLN A 557 -8.98 26.90 -31.42
C GLN A 557 -9.30 25.77 -30.41
N PHE A 558 -10.54 25.35 -30.29
CA PHE A 558 -10.95 24.23 -29.46
C PHE A 558 -10.41 22.90 -30.00
N GLU A 559 -10.37 22.69 -31.32
CA GLU A 559 -9.75 21.51 -31.93
C GLU A 559 -8.22 21.54 -31.72
N GLU A 560 -7.56 22.69 -31.88
CA GLU A 560 -6.13 22.86 -31.55
C GLU A 560 -5.86 22.56 -30.08
N PHE A 561 -6.75 22.95 -29.17
CA PHE A 561 -6.70 22.58 -27.75
C PHE A 561 -6.77 21.05 -27.55
N LEU A 562 -7.69 20.36 -28.23
CA LEU A 562 -7.79 18.90 -28.17
C LEU A 562 -6.56 18.21 -28.77
N GLU A 563 -5.90 18.83 -29.76
CA GLU A 563 -4.63 18.34 -30.26
C GLU A 563 -3.54 18.44 -29.21
N GLN A 564 -3.46 19.53 -28.49
CA GLN A 564 -2.43 19.80 -27.50
C GLN A 564 -2.63 19.01 -26.20
N PHE A 565 -3.85 18.94 -25.67
CA PHE A 565 -4.17 18.36 -24.37
C PHE A 565 -5.02 17.10 -24.42
N GLY A 566 -5.44 16.67 -25.60
CA GLY A 566 -6.30 15.50 -25.78
C GLY A 566 -5.67 14.16 -25.38
N TYR A 567 -4.41 14.13 -24.95
CA TYR A 567 -3.75 12.98 -24.36
C TYR A 567 -4.17 12.72 -22.90
N LEU A 568 -4.83 13.66 -22.23
CA LEU A 568 -5.29 13.51 -20.87
C LEU A 568 -6.45 12.51 -20.78
N SER A 569 -6.47 11.74 -19.69
CA SER A 569 -7.42 10.64 -19.47
C SER A 569 -7.90 10.63 -18.01
N GLU A 570 -9.09 10.03 -17.78
CA GLU A 570 -9.65 9.81 -16.45
C GLU A 570 -8.73 8.99 -15.53
N VAL A 571 -8.00 8.05 -16.10
CA VAL A 571 -6.96 7.25 -15.43
C VAL A 571 -5.69 7.32 -16.28
N GLY A 572 -4.80 8.25 -15.95
CA GLY A 572 -3.60 8.52 -16.75
C GLY A 572 -2.62 7.35 -16.84
N THR A 573 -2.74 6.35 -15.94
CA THR A 573 -1.91 5.13 -15.93
C THR A 573 -2.56 3.93 -16.62
N ASP A 574 -3.83 4.01 -17.04
CA ASP A 574 -4.53 2.92 -17.73
C ASP A 574 -4.75 3.22 -19.21
N ILE A 575 -3.98 2.56 -20.08
CA ILE A 575 -4.10 2.69 -21.54
C ILE A 575 -5.41 2.15 -22.11
N ALA A 576 -6.24 1.49 -21.30
CA ALA A 576 -7.54 1.00 -21.71
C ALA A 576 -8.68 2.02 -21.51
N VAL A 577 -8.38 3.19 -20.92
CA VAL A 577 -9.34 4.27 -20.65
C VAL A 577 -9.22 5.35 -21.73
N ASP A 578 -10.37 5.87 -22.18
CA ASP A 578 -10.43 6.87 -23.25
C ASP A 578 -9.71 8.17 -22.85
N THR A 579 -9.04 8.76 -23.83
CA THR A 579 -8.46 10.10 -23.71
C THR A 579 -9.48 11.18 -24.08
N TRP A 580 -9.26 12.43 -23.70
CA TRP A 580 -10.12 13.55 -24.09
C TRP A 580 -10.25 13.73 -25.61
N ARG A 581 -9.25 13.28 -26.36
CA ARG A 581 -9.31 13.28 -27.82
C ARG A 581 -10.34 12.29 -28.36
N GLU A 582 -10.50 11.15 -27.71
CA GLU A 582 -11.44 10.11 -28.09
C GLU A 582 -12.85 10.40 -27.58
N ASP A 583 -12.95 10.91 -26.34
CA ASP A 583 -14.20 11.39 -25.74
C ASP A 583 -14.07 12.85 -25.26
N PRO A 584 -14.33 13.83 -26.11
CA PRO A 584 -14.24 15.25 -25.74
C PRO A 584 -15.47 15.76 -24.97
N ARG A 585 -16.50 14.94 -24.71
CA ARG A 585 -17.76 15.39 -24.08
C ARG A 585 -17.54 16.05 -22.71
N PRO A 586 -16.69 15.54 -21.80
CA PRO A 586 -16.44 16.22 -20.51
C PRO A 586 -15.81 17.62 -20.69
N VAL A 587 -14.89 17.76 -21.64
CA VAL A 587 -14.21 19.04 -21.94
C VAL A 587 -15.17 20.02 -22.61
N ARG A 588 -16.01 19.56 -23.52
CA ARG A 588 -17.08 20.39 -24.16
C ARG A 588 -18.07 20.93 -23.14
N ALA A 589 -18.45 20.10 -22.15
CA ALA A 589 -19.34 20.51 -21.06
C ALA A 589 -18.70 21.60 -20.17
N LEU A 590 -17.40 21.47 -19.86
CA LEU A 590 -16.68 22.51 -19.13
C LEU A 590 -16.54 23.78 -19.96
N PHE A 591 -16.17 23.68 -21.24
CA PHE A 591 -16.05 24.82 -22.14
C PHE A 591 -17.36 25.63 -22.21
N ALA A 592 -18.49 24.94 -22.40
CA ALA A 592 -19.81 25.60 -22.40
C ALA A 592 -20.11 26.34 -21.09
N GLN A 593 -19.73 25.76 -19.95
CA GLN A 593 -19.90 26.42 -18.66
C GLN A 593 -18.98 27.64 -18.49
N LEU A 594 -17.72 27.54 -18.93
CA LEU A 594 -16.76 28.64 -18.85
C LEU A 594 -17.21 29.84 -19.71
N VAL A 595 -17.72 29.57 -20.90
CA VAL A 595 -18.23 30.61 -21.82
C VAL A 595 -19.43 31.34 -21.21
N GLN A 596 -20.28 30.68 -20.42
CA GLN A 596 -21.49 31.26 -19.83
C GLN A 596 -21.27 31.98 -18.49
N ASN A 597 -20.13 31.78 -17.82
CA ASN A 597 -19.87 32.29 -16.48
C ASN A 597 -18.74 33.35 -16.46
N ASP A 598 -19.08 34.62 -16.37
CA ASP A 598 -18.19 35.79 -16.28
C ASP A 598 -17.21 35.75 -15.09
N ASN A 599 -17.47 34.95 -14.06
CA ASN A 599 -16.78 35.04 -12.76
C ASN A 599 -15.67 33.99 -12.56
N LEU A 600 -15.47 33.06 -13.46
CA LEU A 600 -14.51 31.97 -13.25
C LEU A 600 -13.05 32.32 -13.59
N GLY A 601 -12.80 33.31 -14.47
CA GLY A 601 -11.46 33.63 -15.01
C GLY A 601 -10.68 34.80 -14.37
N SER A 602 -11.30 35.68 -13.55
CA SER A 602 -10.76 37.00 -13.29
C SER A 602 -9.74 37.16 -12.13
N SER A 603 -9.25 36.12 -11.50
CA SER A 603 -8.52 36.25 -10.20
C SER A 603 -7.12 35.63 -10.10
N ARG A 604 -6.35 35.41 -11.19
CA ARG A 604 -5.10 34.65 -11.05
C ARG A 604 -3.87 35.26 -11.70
N ARG A 605 -3.24 36.16 -10.99
CA ARG A 605 -1.81 36.41 -11.18
C ARG A 605 -1.11 36.07 -9.89
N SER A 606 -0.44 34.93 -9.83
CA SER A 606 0.46 34.58 -8.75
C SER A 606 1.61 35.59 -8.69
N LYS A 607 1.98 36.04 -7.46
CA LYS A 607 3.16 36.86 -7.26
C LYS A 607 4.43 36.07 -7.54
N PRO A 608 5.48 36.67 -8.13
CA PRO A 608 6.74 35.97 -8.37
C PRO A 608 7.30 35.42 -7.06
N PRO A 609 7.78 34.14 -7.07
CA PRO A 609 8.24 33.47 -5.86
C PRO A 609 9.50 34.13 -5.27
N LYS A 610 9.65 34.10 -3.94
CA LYS A 610 10.88 34.50 -3.24
C LYS A 610 12.03 33.53 -3.58
N SER A 611 13.28 33.91 -3.42
CA SER A 611 14.46 33.16 -3.88
C SER A 611 14.52 31.69 -3.39
N GLU A 612 14.07 31.40 -2.16
CA GLU A 612 13.98 30.03 -1.62
C GLU A 612 12.84 29.21 -2.25
N ALA A 613 11.73 29.86 -2.60
CA ALA A 613 10.66 29.27 -3.36
C ALA A 613 11.11 28.86 -4.78
N GLY A 614 12.12 29.53 -5.34
CA GLY A 614 12.63 29.24 -6.69
C GLY A 614 13.20 27.83 -6.86
N VAL A 615 13.80 27.22 -5.82
CA VAL A 615 14.29 25.83 -5.86
C VAL A 615 13.14 24.84 -5.84
N VAL A 616 12.12 25.09 -5.03
CA VAL A 616 10.92 24.26 -4.92
C VAL A 616 10.08 24.40 -6.19
N GLN A 617 9.97 25.62 -6.74
CA GLN A 617 9.28 25.89 -8.01
C GLN A 617 9.91 25.12 -9.18
N ARG A 618 11.25 25.11 -9.31
CA ARG A 618 11.90 24.30 -10.35
C ARG A 618 11.58 22.82 -10.20
N ALA A 619 11.52 22.30 -8.98
CA ALA A 619 11.18 20.90 -8.76
C ALA A 619 9.71 20.61 -9.10
N LEU A 620 8.78 21.55 -8.87
CA LEU A 620 7.39 21.44 -9.30
C LEU A 620 7.28 21.49 -10.82
N ASN A 621 7.99 22.41 -11.48
CA ASN A 621 8.00 22.49 -12.94
C ASN A 621 8.56 21.20 -13.58
N LEU A 622 9.63 20.63 -12.99
CA LEU A 622 10.16 19.35 -13.44
C LEU A 622 9.11 18.23 -13.30
N LYS A 623 8.40 18.18 -12.16
CA LYS A 623 7.30 17.22 -11.96
C LYS A 623 6.25 17.36 -13.07
N GLY A 624 5.83 18.59 -13.42
CA GLY A 624 4.86 18.83 -14.48
C GLY A 624 5.36 18.39 -15.87
N GLN A 625 6.59 18.74 -16.24
CA GLN A 625 7.19 18.35 -17.52
C GLN A 625 7.32 16.82 -17.66
N VAL A 626 7.76 16.15 -16.59
CA VAL A 626 7.87 14.68 -16.58
C VAL A 626 6.50 14.04 -16.73
N ALA A 627 5.49 14.53 -15.99
CA ALA A 627 4.13 14.01 -16.07
C ALA A 627 3.51 14.21 -17.47
N GLU A 628 3.77 15.34 -18.10
CA GLU A 628 3.34 15.61 -19.49
C GLU A 628 3.92 14.58 -20.47
N VAL A 629 5.23 14.39 -20.46
CA VAL A 629 5.93 13.43 -21.35
C VAL A 629 5.42 12.02 -21.13
N TYR A 630 5.27 11.62 -19.86
CA TYR A 630 4.76 10.30 -19.48
C TYR A 630 3.34 10.07 -20.03
N SER A 631 2.43 11.02 -19.79
CA SER A 631 1.03 10.92 -20.26
C SER A 631 0.91 10.94 -21.79
N ARG A 632 1.74 11.74 -22.48
CA ARG A 632 1.78 11.75 -23.95
C ARG A 632 2.21 10.40 -24.52
N LEU A 633 3.25 9.76 -23.94
CA LEU A 633 3.70 8.43 -24.36
C LEU A 633 2.63 7.36 -24.11
N LEU A 634 1.94 7.40 -22.97
CA LEU A 634 0.83 6.46 -22.70
C LEU A 634 -0.33 6.64 -23.69
N ALA A 635 -0.69 7.88 -24.03
CA ALA A 635 -1.70 8.13 -25.05
C ALA A 635 -1.28 7.61 -26.44
N GLN A 636 -0.01 7.82 -26.82
CA GLN A 636 0.54 7.27 -28.07
C GLN A 636 0.53 5.74 -28.07
N LEU A 637 0.83 5.13 -26.95
CA LEU A 637 0.77 3.69 -26.77
C LEU A 637 -0.67 3.17 -26.96
N ARG A 638 -1.65 3.79 -26.29
CA ARG A 638 -3.06 3.48 -26.47
C ARG A 638 -3.49 3.58 -27.94
N TRP A 639 -3.21 4.67 -28.60
CA TRP A 639 -3.63 4.88 -29.99
C TRP A 639 -2.95 3.88 -30.94
N SER A 640 -1.72 3.45 -30.64
CA SER A 640 -1.06 2.38 -31.39
C SER A 640 -1.76 1.04 -31.21
N PHE A 641 -2.19 0.70 -29.98
CA PHE A 641 -2.96 -0.51 -29.73
C PHE A 641 -4.35 -0.48 -30.38
N LEU A 642 -5.05 0.64 -30.37
CA LEU A 642 -6.36 0.77 -31.03
C LEU A 642 -6.24 0.60 -32.55
N THR A 643 -5.14 1.12 -33.15
CA THR A 643 -4.90 0.91 -34.59
C THR A 643 -4.57 -0.55 -34.89
N LEU A 644 -3.74 -1.19 -34.02
CA LEU A 644 -3.42 -2.61 -34.14
C LEU A 644 -4.66 -3.49 -33.96
N GLU A 645 -5.51 -3.17 -32.97
CA GLU A 645 -6.80 -3.85 -32.74
C GLU A 645 -7.67 -3.85 -33.99
N GLN A 646 -7.80 -2.69 -34.63
CA GLN A 646 -8.58 -2.59 -35.86
C GLN A 646 -8.06 -3.54 -36.97
N LEU A 647 -6.74 -3.64 -37.15
CA LEU A 647 -6.14 -4.58 -38.12
C LEU A 647 -6.38 -6.04 -37.73
N LEU A 648 -6.32 -6.35 -36.41
CA LEU A 648 -6.59 -7.68 -35.90
C LEU A 648 -8.07 -8.08 -36.03
N ILE A 649 -9.00 -7.12 -35.90
CA ILE A 649 -10.43 -7.33 -36.17
C ILE A 649 -10.65 -7.56 -37.70
N GLU A 650 -10.04 -6.76 -38.54
CA GLU A 650 -10.13 -6.90 -40.00
C GLU A 650 -9.57 -8.25 -40.52
N SER A 651 -8.56 -8.79 -39.83
CA SER A 651 -8.01 -10.12 -40.13
C SER A 651 -8.78 -11.28 -39.44
N GLY A 652 -9.79 -10.98 -38.61
CA GLY A 652 -10.60 -11.98 -37.89
C GLY A 652 -9.93 -12.62 -36.67
N GLN A 653 -8.85 -12.04 -36.16
CA GLN A 653 -8.15 -12.51 -34.97
C GLN A 653 -8.74 -11.95 -33.67
N LEU A 654 -9.40 -10.77 -33.72
CA LEU A 654 -10.23 -10.20 -32.66
C LEU A 654 -11.64 -9.99 -33.18
N HIS A 655 -12.63 -9.86 -32.28
CA HIS A 655 -14.05 -9.76 -32.65
C HIS A 655 -14.60 -8.37 -32.37
N ASP A 656 -14.40 -7.85 -31.17
CA ASP A 656 -15.01 -6.61 -30.74
C ASP A 656 -13.95 -5.56 -30.35
N HIS A 657 -14.34 -4.28 -30.45
CA HIS A 657 -13.50 -3.19 -29.97
C HIS A 657 -13.32 -3.26 -28.45
N GLY A 658 -12.09 -3.15 -28.01
CA GLY A 658 -11.67 -3.24 -26.62
C GLY A 658 -11.15 -4.61 -26.21
N ASP A 659 -11.27 -5.64 -27.08
CA ASP A 659 -10.78 -6.99 -26.84
C ASP A 659 -9.28 -7.06 -26.60
N ILE A 660 -8.51 -6.23 -27.30
CA ILE A 660 -7.04 -6.16 -27.21
C ILE A 660 -6.60 -5.87 -25.77
N PHE A 661 -7.37 -5.09 -24.99
CA PHE A 661 -7.03 -4.72 -23.62
C PHE A 661 -7.19 -5.89 -22.62
N PHE A 662 -7.86 -6.95 -23.01
CA PHE A 662 -7.99 -8.19 -22.24
C PHE A 662 -6.90 -9.21 -22.56
N LEU A 663 -6.04 -8.96 -23.53
CA LEU A 663 -4.81 -9.71 -23.78
C LEU A 663 -3.64 -9.17 -22.95
N VAL A 664 -2.54 -9.90 -22.86
CA VAL A 664 -1.27 -9.41 -22.32
C VAL A 664 -0.30 -9.12 -23.46
N ILE A 665 0.70 -8.26 -23.24
CA ILE A 665 1.59 -7.77 -24.29
C ILE A 665 2.26 -8.89 -25.12
N HIS A 666 2.64 -9.99 -24.48
CA HIS A 666 3.28 -11.10 -25.19
C HIS A 666 2.30 -11.89 -26.07
N GLU A 667 1.01 -11.96 -25.70
CA GLU A 667 -0.05 -12.55 -26.55
C GLU A 667 -0.29 -11.68 -27.78
N VAL A 668 -0.36 -10.36 -27.59
CA VAL A 668 -0.50 -9.41 -28.73
C VAL A 668 0.67 -9.57 -29.71
N ARG A 669 1.91 -9.65 -29.19
CA ARG A 669 3.09 -9.89 -30.03
C ARG A 669 3.03 -11.24 -30.75
N GLY A 670 2.61 -12.29 -30.06
CA GLY A 670 2.46 -13.63 -30.62
C GLY A 670 1.40 -13.71 -31.73
N LEU A 671 0.29 -12.95 -31.59
CA LEU A 671 -0.73 -12.85 -32.65
C LEU A 671 -0.19 -12.19 -33.92
N VAL A 672 0.56 -11.09 -33.79
CA VAL A 672 1.16 -10.38 -34.93
C VAL A 672 2.25 -11.21 -35.60
N ALA A 673 3.10 -11.88 -34.81
CA ALA A 673 4.17 -12.72 -35.33
C ALA A 673 3.65 -13.97 -36.07
N GLY A 674 2.43 -14.42 -35.70
CA GLY A 674 1.84 -15.64 -36.29
C GLY A 674 2.56 -16.94 -35.87
N ASP A 675 3.44 -16.89 -34.87
CA ASP A 675 4.27 -18.02 -34.48
C ASP A 675 3.50 -19.13 -33.76
N ASN A 676 2.29 -18.84 -33.26
CA ASN A 676 1.47 -19.78 -32.51
C ASN A 676 0.02 -19.79 -33.00
N PRO A 677 -0.31 -20.64 -33.99
CA PRO A 677 -1.69 -20.77 -34.51
C PRO A 677 -2.73 -21.13 -33.43
N SER A 678 -2.33 -21.92 -32.42
CA SER A 678 -3.23 -22.30 -31.31
C SER A 678 -3.60 -21.10 -30.43
N LEU A 679 -2.79 -20.05 -30.38
CA LEU A 679 -3.12 -18.84 -29.65
C LEU A 679 -4.31 -18.11 -30.28
N ALA A 680 -4.35 -17.97 -31.62
CA ALA A 680 -5.45 -17.31 -32.31
C ALA A 680 -6.80 -18.00 -32.06
N GLU A 681 -6.79 -19.33 -31.97
CA GLU A 681 -7.99 -20.12 -31.65
C GLU A 681 -8.47 -19.93 -30.21
N LEU A 682 -7.53 -19.68 -29.27
CA LEU A 682 -7.82 -19.51 -27.85
C LEU A 682 -8.23 -18.08 -27.46
N VAL A 683 -7.88 -17.08 -28.28
CA VAL A 683 -8.10 -15.66 -27.97
C VAL A 683 -9.55 -15.34 -27.60
N PRO A 684 -10.59 -15.77 -28.32
CA PRO A 684 -11.98 -15.44 -27.98
C PRO A 684 -12.37 -15.94 -26.59
N GLU A 685 -11.93 -17.15 -26.23
CA GLU A 685 -12.21 -17.72 -24.90
C GLU A 685 -11.45 -16.98 -23.79
N LEU A 686 -10.17 -16.66 -24.01
CA LEU A 686 -9.33 -15.88 -23.08
C LEU A 686 -9.92 -14.49 -22.84
N VAL A 687 -10.33 -13.79 -23.88
CA VAL A 687 -10.95 -12.46 -23.79
C VAL A 687 -12.24 -12.55 -22.99
N ALA A 688 -13.15 -13.46 -23.35
CA ALA A 688 -14.44 -13.64 -22.67
C ALA A 688 -14.27 -13.97 -21.17
N GLN A 689 -13.33 -14.85 -20.83
CA GLN A 689 -13.04 -15.23 -19.44
C GLN A 689 -12.51 -14.02 -18.65
N ARG A 690 -11.54 -13.28 -19.20
CA ARG A 690 -10.90 -12.15 -18.52
C ARG A 690 -11.86 -10.96 -18.41
N GLN A 691 -12.70 -10.74 -19.40
CA GLN A 691 -13.75 -9.73 -19.39
C GLN A 691 -14.81 -10.03 -18.32
N ALA A 692 -15.28 -11.27 -18.25
CA ALA A 692 -16.23 -11.71 -17.23
C ALA A 692 -15.65 -11.56 -15.82
N LYS A 693 -14.37 -11.91 -15.64
CA LYS A 693 -13.67 -11.71 -14.36
C LYS A 693 -13.56 -10.22 -14.00
N TRP A 694 -13.13 -9.38 -14.94
CA TRP A 694 -12.97 -7.93 -14.73
C TRP A 694 -14.32 -7.27 -14.38
N GLU A 695 -15.39 -7.64 -15.07
CA GLU A 695 -16.74 -7.12 -14.79
C GLU A 695 -17.26 -7.59 -13.43
N SER A 696 -17.02 -8.87 -13.06
CA SER A 696 -17.34 -9.38 -11.73
C SER A 696 -16.58 -8.64 -10.63
N ASP A 697 -15.29 -8.33 -10.86
CA ASP A 697 -14.50 -7.56 -9.90
C ASP A 697 -14.99 -6.11 -9.76
N ARG A 698 -15.44 -5.50 -10.87
CA ARG A 698 -16.00 -4.14 -10.91
C ARG A 698 -17.34 -4.02 -10.18
N GLN A 699 -18.13 -5.08 -10.16
CA GLN A 699 -19.42 -5.14 -9.47
C GLN A 699 -19.30 -5.41 -7.96
N ARG A 700 -18.08 -5.64 -7.45
CA ARG A 700 -17.87 -5.83 -6.01
C ARG A 700 -18.28 -4.58 -5.23
N PRO A 701 -19.01 -4.73 -4.12
CA PRO A 701 -19.43 -3.59 -3.30
C PRO A 701 -18.23 -2.87 -2.67
N GLU A 702 -17.16 -3.61 -2.38
CA GLU A 702 -15.94 -3.08 -1.78
C GLU A 702 -14.72 -3.90 -2.20
N ILE A 703 -13.60 -3.19 -2.41
CA ILE A 703 -12.28 -3.79 -2.63
C ILE A 703 -11.44 -3.54 -1.38
N PRO A 704 -10.96 -4.60 -0.70
CA PRO A 704 -10.23 -4.44 0.55
C PRO A 704 -8.92 -3.67 0.35
N TYR A 705 -8.59 -2.78 1.29
CA TYR A 705 -7.31 -2.07 1.27
C TYR A 705 -6.13 -2.99 1.61
N VAL A 706 -6.35 -4.03 2.40
CA VAL A 706 -5.36 -5.04 2.76
C VAL A 706 -5.90 -6.42 2.41
N SER A 707 -5.05 -7.26 1.84
CA SER A 707 -5.36 -8.66 1.51
C SER A 707 -4.21 -9.57 1.89
N TYR A 708 -4.50 -10.83 2.14
CA TYR A 708 -3.57 -11.83 2.67
C TYR A 708 -3.46 -13.02 1.73
N GLY A 709 -2.21 -13.43 1.47
CA GLY A 709 -1.90 -14.61 0.67
C GLY A 709 -2.15 -14.46 -0.85
N THR A 710 -1.85 -15.54 -1.57
CA THR A 710 -2.11 -15.68 -3.01
C THR A 710 -2.69 -17.06 -3.27
N PRO A 711 -3.95 -17.15 -3.75
CA PRO A 711 -4.91 -16.08 -4.07
C PRO A 711 -5.36 -15.31 -2.82
N PRO A 712 -5.91 -14.08 -2.99
CA PRO A 712 -6.28 -13.22 -1.87
C PRO A 712 -7.42 -13.81 -1.04
N MET A 713 -7.40 -13.56 0.29
CA MET A 713 -8.50 -13.91 1.18
C MET A 713 -9.74 -13.06 0.89
N THR A 714 -10.91 -13.66 1.05
CA THR A 714 -12.18 -12.93 1.05
C THR A 714 -12.37 -12.27 2.41
N LEU A 715 -12.67 -10.97 2.45
CA LEU A 715 -13.15 -10.30 3.65
C LEU A 715 -14.68 -10.30 3.62
N LEU A 716 -15.29 -10.72 4.72
CA LEU A 716 -16.71 -10.47 4.91
C LEU A 716 -16.83 -9.00 5.30
N THR A 717 -17.51 -8.24 4.47
CA THR A 717 -17.86 -6.86 4.81
C THR A 717 -18.89 -6.94 5.92
N LEU A 718 -18.45 -6.97 7.17
CA LEU A 718 -19.33 -6.76 8.30
C LEU A 718 -19.73 -5.28 8.25
N SER A 719 -20.78 -5.00 7.51
CA SER A 719 -21.38 -3.67 7.43
C SER A 719 -22.05 -3.31 8.76
N ASN A 720 -21.25 -3.09 9.81
CA ASN A 720 -21.68 -2.26 10.93
C ASN A 720 -21.66 -0.80 10.47
N GLN A 721 -22.48 -0.50 9.45
CA GLN A 721 -22.85 0.87 9.11
C GLN A 721 -23.79 1.42 10.20
N GLN A 722 -23.26 1.67 11.39
CA GLN A 722 -23.87 2.69 12.23
C GLN A 722 -23.76 4.00 11.43
N ALA A 723 -24.90 4.62 11.18
CA ALA A 723 -24.97 5.92 10.52
C ALA A 723 -24.08 6.91 11.30
N ARG A 724 -22.85 7.10 10.81
CA ARG A 724 -21.95 8.12 11.37
C ARG A 724 -22.49 9.46 10.91
N SER A 725 -22.81 10.34 11.84
CA SER A 725 -23.23 11.71 11.52
C SER A 725 -22.08 12.58 11.00
N GLN A 726 -20.82 12.10 11.13
CA GLN A 726 -19.61 12.84 10.74
C GLN A 726 -18.57 11.87 10.18
N LEU A 727 -17.94 12.27 9.07
CA LEU A 727 -16.79 11.63 8.46
C LEU A 727 -15.58 12.56 8.55
N SER A 728 -14.37 12.00 8.44
CA SER A 728 -13.13 12.78 8.47
C SER A 728 -12.13 12.27 7.42
N GLY A 729 -11.31 13.18 6.93
CA GLY A 729 -10.23 12.94 5.98
C GLY A 729 -9.13 13.98 6.11
N ILE A 730 -8.37 14.18 5.05
CA ILE A 730 -7.30 15.17 4.96
C ILE A 730 -7.86 16.45 4.34
N GLY A 731 -7.88 17.57 5.08
CA GLY A 731 -8.18 18.88 4.52
C GLY A 731 -7.13 19.27 3.46
N ALA A 732 -7.56 19.44 2.22
CA ALA A 732 -6.67 19.61 1.07
C ALA A 732 -6.81 20.98 0.38
N SER A 733 -7.99 21.59 0.41
CA SER A 733 -8.27 22.93 -0.08
C SER A 733 -9.19 23.63 0.91
N ALA A 734 -8.74 24.74 1.49
CA ALA A 734 -9.45 25.46 2.55
C ALA A 734 -10.78 26.04 2.06
N GLY A 735 -11.73 26.18 2.99
CA GLY A 735 -13.06 26.72 2.78
C GLY A 735 -14.16 25.78 3.28
N GLN A 736 -15.38 26.28 3.31
CA GLN A 736 -16.55 25.51 3.68
C GLN A 736 -17.56 25.51 2.53
N ALA A 737 -18.16 24.35 2.28
CA ALA A 737 -19.21 24.18 1.31
C ALA A 737 -20.36 23.38 1.93
N GLU A 738 -21.60 23.79 1.61
CA GLU A 738 -22.80 23.05 1.92
C GLU A 738 -23.55 22.76 0.62
N GLY A 739 -23.94 21.51 0.40
CA GLY A 739 -24.57 21.12 -0.85
C GLY A 739 -25.06 19.68 -0.86
N GLN A 740 -25.59 19.28 -2.01
CA GLN A 740 -26.03 17.92 -2.24
C GLN A 740 -24.90 17.07 -2.80
N ILE A 741 -24.79 15.84 -2.31
CA ILE A 741 -23.82 14.87 -2.79
C ILE A 741 -24.21 14.33 -4.18
N LYS A 742 -23.20 14.21 -5.03
CA LYS A 742 -23.20 13.38 -6.23
C LYS A 742 -22.01 12.41 -6.16
N VAL A 743 -22.30 11.12 -6.05
CA VAL A 743 -21.27 10.07 -6.13
C VAL A 743 -20.98 9.80 -7.60
N VAL A 744 -19.73 9.99 -7.99
CA VAL A 744 -19.27 9.81 -9.38
C VAL A 744 -18.15 8.79 -9.38
N ARG A 745 -18.37 7.67 -10.04
CA ARG A 745 -17.38 6.59 -10.16
C ARG A 745 -16.60 6.65 -11.46
N GLN A 746 -17.19 7.25 -12.51
CA GLN A 746 -16.60 7.50 -13.82
C GLN A 746 -17.06 8.88 -14.34
N LEU A 747 -16.23 9.56 -15.14
CA LEU A 747 -16.58 10.89 -15.68
C LEU A 747 -17.89 10.90 -16.46
N ALA A 748 -18.17 9.83 -17.18
CA ALA A 748 -19.41 9.68 -17.96
C ALA A 748 -20.69 9.75 -17.10
N ASP A 749 -20.61 9.43 -15.81
CA ASP A 749 -21.76 9.42 -14.88
C ASP A 749 -22.23 10.82 -14.48
N ALA A 750 -21.47 11.88 -14.80
CA ALA A 750 -21.73 13.24 -14.30
C ALA A 750 -21.47 14.34 -15.33
N LEU A 751 -21.86 14.14 -16.56
CA LEU A 751 -21.72 15.17 -17.61
C LEU A 751 -22.53 16.44 -17.29
N GLN A 752 -23.65 16.31 -16.55
CA GLN A 752 -24.45 17.43 -16.05
C GLN A 752 -24.38 17.49 -14.52
N LEU A 753 -23.89 18.62 -13.98
CA LEU A 753 -23.86 18.90 -12.54
C LEU A 753 -24.85 20.01 -12.23
N GLN A 754 -25.61 19.84 -11.14
CA GLN A 754 -26.45 20.91 -10.60
C GLN A 754 -25.63 21.91 -9.80
N PRO A 755 -26.08 23.19 -9.67
CA PRO A 755 -25.46 24.14 -8.75
C PRO A 755 -25.38 23.57 -7.33
N GLN A 756 -24.34 23.95 -6.57
CA GLN A 756 -24.09 23.48 -5.19
C GLN A 756 -23.90 21.97 -5.04
N THR A 757 -23.42 21.27 -6.09
CA THR A 757 -23.08 19.86 -5.99
C THR A 757 -21.72 19.66 -5.29
N ILE A 758 -21.67 18.78 -4.30
CA ILE A 758 -20.45 18.26 -3.69
C ILE A 758 -20.17 16.90 -4.31
N LEU A 759 -19.04 16.78 -4.99
CA LEU A 759 -18.61 15.55 -5.62
C LEU A 759 -18.02 14.57 -4.62
N VAL A 760 -18.40 13.30 -4.73
CA VAL A 760 -17.78 12.18 -4.02
C VAL A 760 -17.19 11.23 -5.05
N VAL A 761 -15.87 11.08 -5.04
CA VAL A 761 -15.14 10.34 -6.07
C VAL A 761 -14.23 9.28 -5.44
N PRO A 762 -13.98 8.13 -6.13
CA PRO A 762 -13.10 7.10 -5.60
C PRO A 762 -11.62 7.55 -5.63
N TYR A 763 -11.21 8.31 -6.62
CA TYR A 763 -9.88 8.87 -6.85
C TYR A 763 -9.96 10.08 -7.77
N THR A 764 -8.84 10.78 -7.94
CA THR A 764 -8.72 11.88 -8.90
C THR A 764 -7.43 11.74 -9.70
N ASP A 765 -7.51 11.99 -11.01
CA ASP A 765 -6.38 12.08 -11.92
C ASP A 765 -6.53 13.33 -12.79
N SER A 766 -5.57 13.59 -13.68
CA SER A 766 -5.52 14.79 -14.51
C SER A 766 -6.76 14.99 -15.38
N GLY A 767 -7.33 13.89 -15.89
CA GLY A 767 -8.55 13.93 -16.71
C GLY A 767 -9.85 14.28 -15.98
N TRP A 768 -9.86 14.27 -14.64
CA TRP A 768 -11.02 14.67 -13.83
C TRP A 768 -11.24 16.18 -13.78
N MET A 769 -10.26 16.96 -14.23
CA MET A 769 -10.29 18.42 -14.17
C MET A 769 -11.62 19.01 -14.70
N PRO A 770 -12.20 18.58 -15.84
CA PRO A 770 -13.44 19.16 -16.35
C PRO A 770 -14.64 19.03 -15.40
N LEU A 771 -14.65 17.96 -14.59
CA LEU A 771 -15.71 17.74 -13.62
C LEU A 771 -15.44 18.50 -12.31
N LEU A 772 -14.20 18.45 -11.83
CA LEU A 772 -13.78 19.08 -10.57
C LEU A 772 -13.96 20.59 -10.60
N ALA A 773 -13.61 21.23 -11.72
CA ALA A 773 -13.74 22.68 -11.89
C ALA A 773 -15.20 23.20 -11.79
N ARG A 774 -16.16 22.30 -11.96
CA ARG A 774 -17.61 22.60 -11.90
C ARG A 774 -18.25 22.32 -10.54
N ALA A 775 -17.51 21.73 -9.60
CA ALA A 775 -18.03 21.33 -8.30
C ALA A 775 -17.99 22.44 -7.28
N SER A 776 -18.93 22.46 -6.33
CA SER A 776 -18.92 23.37 -5.17
C SER A 776 -18.08 22.82 -4.01
N GLY A 777 -17.77 21.52 -4.00
CA GLY A 777 -16.93 20.85 -3.02
C GLY A 777 -16.48 19.48 -3.53
N LEU A 778 -15.38 18.96 -2.97
CA LEU A 778 -14.79 17.69 -3.37
C LEU A 778 -14.54 16.79 -2.14
N ILE A 779 -15.00 15.56 -2.21
CA ILE A 779 -14.68 14.48 -1.28
C ILE A 779 -14.06 13.35 -2.10
N SER A 780 -12.80 12.99 -1.80
CA SER A 780 -12.15 11.87 -2.47
C SER A 780 -11.84 10.73 -1.51
N GLN A 781 -12.11 9.51 -1.93
CA GLN A 781 -11.86 8.32 -1.11
C GLN A 781 -10.38 8.07 -0.88
N VAL A 782 -9.54 8.37 -1.87
CA VAL A 782 -8.07 8.31 -1.78
C VAL A 782 -7.45 9.63 -2.19
N GLY A 783 -6.16 9.79 -1.89
CA GLY A 783 -5.38 10.96 -2.28
C GLY A 783 -4.96 11.83 -1.10
N GLY A 784 -3.87 12.55 -1.29
CA GLY A 784 -3.31 13.46 -0.30
C GLY A 784 -3.39 14.93 -0.76
N ARG A 785 -2.74 15.81 0.00
CA ARG A 785 -2.66 17.24 -0.34
C ARG A 785 -1.98 17.55 -1.67
N LEU A 786 -1.19 16.61 -2.20
CA LEU A 786 -0.44 16.74 -3.45
C LEU A 786 -1.05 15.95 -4.61
N SER A 787 -2.21 15.32 -4.42
CA SER A 787 -2.94 14.63 -5.49
C SER A 787 -3.48 15.62 -6.54
N HIS A 788 -3.75 15.15 -7.74
CA HIS A 788 -4.27 15.96 -8.86
C HIS A 788 -5.52 16.75 -8.47
N GLY A 789 -6.52 16.09 -7.87
CA GLY A 789 -7.75 16.74 -7.43
C GLY A 789 -7.53 17.80 -6.36
N ALA A 790 -6.58 17.60 -5.44
CA ALA A 790 -6.23 18.59 -4.43
C ALA A 790 -5.57 19.85 -5.05
N ILE A 791 -4.74 19.66 -6.09
CA ILE A 791 -4.12 20.77 -6.84
C ILE A 791 -5.21 21.56 -7.57
N VAL A 792 -6.08 20.90 -8.33
CA VAL A 792 -7.20 21.54 -9.04
C VAL A 792 -8.14 22.24 -8.06
N ALA A 793 -8.53 21.60 -6.96
CA ALA A 793 -9.42 22.19 -5.97
C ALA A 793 -8.85 23.48 -5.35
N ARG A 794 -7.54 23.54 -5.07
CA ARG A 794 -6.88 24.78 -4.58
C ARG A 794 -6.86 25.87 -5.64
N GLU A 795 -6.57 25.53 -6.89
CA GLU A 795 -6.58 26.47 -7.99
C GLU A 795 -7.97 27.11 -8.16
N TYR A 796 -9.04 26.34 -8.04
CA TYR A 796 -10.41 26.82 -8.13
C TYR A 796 -11.02 27.28 -6.80
N ARG A 797 -10.27 27.23 -5.69
CA ARG A 797 -10.76 27.54 -4.33
C ARG A 797 -11.98 26.72 -3.94
N ILE A 798 -12.05 25.49 -4.41
CA ILE A 798 -13.11 24.54 -4.09
C ILE A 798 -12.71 23.86 -2.77
N PRO A 799 -13.54 23.91 -1.71
CA PRO A 799 -13.27 23.17 -0.49
C PRO A 799 -13.13 21.68 -0.77
N ALA A 800 -12.04 21.05 -0.27
CA ALA A 800 -11.77 19.66 -0.60
C ALA A 800 -11.27 18.85 0.62
N VAL A 801 -11.83 17.65 0.79
CA VAL A 801 -11.40 16.64 1.77
C VAL A 801 -11.01 15.37 1.03
N MET A 802 -9.74 14.98 1.21
CA MET A 802 -9.13 13.80 0.59
C MET A 802 -8.98 12.67 1.61
N ASN A 803 -8.75 11.45 1.13
CA ASN A 803 -8.52 10.26 1.96
C ASN A 803 -9.67 9.99 2.97
N VAL A 804 -10.89 9.98 2.47
CA VAL A 804 -12.09 9.61 3.25
C VAL A 804 -12.42 8.15 2.93
N PRO A 805 -12.04 7.18 3.79
CA PRO A 805 -12.21 5.77 3.47
C PRO A 805 -13.67 5.41 3.18
N ASN A 806 -13.90 4.64 2.13
CA ASN A 806 -15.23 4.17 1.69
C ASN A 806 -16.27 5.28 1.42
N ALA A 807 -15.84 6.52 1.16
CA ALA A 807 -16.73 7.65 0.96
C ALA A 807 -17.81 7.37 -0.10
N THR A 808 -17.45 6.72 -1.22
CA THR A 808 -18.37 6.40 -2.32
C THR A 808 -19.45 5.35 -1.98
N ASN A 809 -19.29 4.64 -0.87
CA ASN A 809 -20.27 3.66 -0.37
C ASN A 809 -21.04 4.20 0.85
N LEU A 810 -20.41 5.06 1.66
CA LEU A 810 -20.99 5.65 2.87
C LEU A 810 -21.94 6.80 2.53
N LEU A 811 -21.59 7.59 1.52
CA LEU A 811 -22.35 8.75 1.08
C LEU A 811 -23.21 8.38 -0.14
N LYS A 812 -24.40 8.93 -0.24
CA LYS A 812 -25.37 8.62 -1.29
C LYS A 812 -25.82 9.88 -2.04
N ASP A 813 -26.16 9.71 -3.30
CA ASP A 813 -26.70 10.77 -4.14
C ASP A 813 -27.90 11.47 -3.45
N GLY A 814 -27.90 12.80 -3.49
CA GLY A 814 -28.94 13.62 -2.92
C GLY A 814 -28.83 13.90 -1.41
N GLN A 815 -27.94 13.23 -0.67
CA GLN A 815 -27.67 13.58 0.74
C GLN A 815 -27.10 14.99 0.83
N ARG A 816 -27.54 15.74 1.86
CA ARG A 816 -27.03 17.08 2.13
C ARG A 816 -25.91 17.03 3.17
N VAL A 817 -24.77 17.62 2.85
CA VAL A 817 -23.59 17.63 3.73
C VAL A 817 -23.01 19.03 3.85
N ARG A 818 -22.28 19.23 4.96
CA ARG A 818 -21.38 20.36 5.16
C ARG A 818 -19.95 19.86 5.17
N LEU A 819 -19.14 20.40 4.29
CA LEU A 819 -17.73 20.08 4.09
C LEU A 819 -16.85 21.20 4.59
N ASP A 820 -15.85 20.91 5.43
CA ASP A 820 -14.79 21.83 5.83
C ASP A 820 -13.44 21.34 5.30
N GLY A 821 -12.94 22.01 4.27
CA GLY A 821 -11.70 21.66 3.59
C GLY A 821 -10.42 22.06 4.33
N GLU A 822 -10.51 22.84 5.42
CA GLU A 822 -9.37 23.17 6.27
C GLU A 822 -9.14 22.12 7.35
N THR A 823 -10.22 21.73 8.05
CA THR A 823 -10.17 20.72 9.11
C THR A 823 -10.25 19.29 8.60
N GLY A 824 -10.75 19.07 7.37
CA GLY A 824 -10.97 17.74 6.81
C GLY A 824 -12.20 17.03 7.36
N THR A 825 -13.22 17.79 7.80
CA THR A 825 -14.45 17.24 8.38
C THR A 825 -15.62 17.32 7.41
N ILE A 826 -16.50 16.32 7.47
CA ILE A 826 -17.71 16.22 6.68
C ILE A 826 -18.85 15.87 7.64
N GLU A 827 -19.83 16.76 7.75
CA GLU A 827 -21.04 16.59 8.56
C GLU A 827 -22.22 16.23 7.65
N ILE A 828 -22.91 15.13 7.97
CA ILE A 828 -24.13 14.72 7.26
C ILE A 828 -25.30 15.43 7.91
N LEU A 829 -26.01 16.27 7.12
CA LEU A 829 -27.09 17.14 7.62
C LEU A 829 -28.46 16.48 7.48
N SER A 830 -28.68 15.66 6.45
CA SER A 830 -29.93 14.96 6.19
C SER A 830 -29.75 13.84 5.16
#